data_5009b50f1811fc8c7009259bedcf55e2
#
_entry.id   5009b50f1811fc8c7009259bedcf55e2
#
_cell.length_a   1.000
_cell.length_b   1.000
_cell.length_c   1.000
_cell.angle_alpha   90.00
_cell.angle_beta   90.00
_cell.angle_gamma   90.00
#
_symmetry.space_group_name_H-M   'P 1'
#
loop_
_entity.id
_entity.type
_entity.pdbx_description
1 polymer ?
#
loop_
_entity_poly.entity_id
_entity_poly.type
_entity_poly.pdbx_seq_one_letter_code
_entity_poly.pdbx_strand_id
1 'polypeptide(L)'
;VVPRYQTMRGRRVERRWGWDCHGLPAENFVEKQLSITDRRQIIADSHQPAPLDKDGKPLPTISLEKYIRTARDSMIANSEAWQGVIDRIGRWVDFKGAYRTMDKDFMESVWWAFKQLYEAGKIYEGEKVLMYDTKFATPVSKAEVTMDNDAYQTVTDPSVYVKFRLLSGATRRKIALDKSSKVLFVCNANVVRSQMAQAFYNHFTKTQNADSAGVNAEKYPTAKIPTVADFDTHLAAKDLDPLTVIDLMREKGIEVGASERTQLTKDMLSDYDLVVNIANRNQTPDWLKGDNVVWWKIEDPHAESRESAKLARDEIEKRVKMLLSGEAIDDDIEGVEDVNILAWTTTPWTLPANLMLAVSPEMTYCEVLVGGEKLIIAEEALERVLQDDKHQPLDYEVLRRFSGSELVGRAYQPLDVGSAYPEDAKIHHIYPADFVTTESGTGIVHIAPAYGEDDFELGKANGIAPFHVIDDDGYYFDSIYKGREVWSSNKYIAKDLAERGIVWRIEYIRHEYPFNPRSKQRIMYRAIPSWFMDIGEEKPLLLEQNENTNWFPAHLKHGRFAKNIDQAPDWNLSRDRFWASAMPVWKGDKGTVRVVGSYAELAELSGVELDDYHRPWVDSITFDIDGEHFKRVDKVLDCWFESGSMPFAQLHYPFDNKEKFEQNYPADFIVEYVAQVRAWFYY
;
A
#
# COMPACT_ATOMS: atom_id res chain seq x y z
N VAL A 1 30.67 -38.18 10.45
CA VAL A 1 31.11 -39.55 10.07
C VAL A 1 31.68 -39.56 8.66
N VAL A 2 30.93 -39.10 7.61
CA VAL A 2 31.36 -39.18 6.21
C VAL A 2 32.70 -38.50 5.93
N PRO A 3 32.94 -37.22 6.36
CA PRO A 3 34.23 -36.58 6.11
C PRO A 3 35.43 -37.33 6.74
N ARG A 4 35.26 -37.81 7.98
CA ARG A 4 36.33 -38.62 8.63
C ARG A 4 36.60 -39.94 7.90
N TYR A 5 35.53 -40.63 7.48
CA TYR A 5 35.65 -41.87 6.70
C TYR A 5 36.42 -41.66 5.39
N GLN A 6 36.09 -40.57 4.65
CA GLN A 6 36.78 -40.25 3.39
C GLN A 6 38.26 -39.89 3.64
N THR A 7 38.56 -39.16 4.75
CA THR A 7 39.96 -38.88 5.10
C THR A 7 40.71 -40.16 5.39
N MET A 8 40.12 -41.11 6.15
CA MET A 8 40.76 -42.40 6.45
C MET A 8 40.94 -43.27 5.18
N ARG A 9 40.18 -43.03 4.12
CA ARG A 9 40.38 -43.64 2.80
C ARG A 9 41.42 -42.93 1.94
N GLY A 10 42.15 -41.96 2.49
CA GLY A 10 43.23 -41.25 1.79
C GLY A 10 42.74 -40.07 0.93
N ARG A 11 41.48 -39.67 1.07
CA ARG A 11 40.97 -38.47 0.37
C ARG A 11 41.29 -37.20 1.15
N ARG A 12 41.64 -36.14 0.45
CA ARG A 12 41.71 -34.82 1.04
C ARG A 12 40.28 -34.32 1.30
N VAL A 13 39.96 -34.02 2.53
CA VAL A 13 38.67 -33.44 2.92
C VAL A 13 38.94 -32.20 3.78
N GLU A 14 38.80 -31.04 3.18
CA GLU A 14 38.91 -29.79 3.90
C GLU A 14 37.67 -29.60 4.79
N ARG A 15 37.90 -29.16 6.04
CA ARG A 15 36.86 -28.96 7.03
C ARG A 15 37.18 -27.68 7.78
N ARG A 16 36.47 -26.63 7.48
CA ARG A 16 36.58 -25.34 8.10
C ARG A 16 35.37 -25.11 9.01
N TRP A 17 35.59 -24.58 10.21
CA TRP A 17 34.51 -24.16 11.07
C TRP A 17 33.93 -22.86 10.53
N GLY A 18 32.63 -22.60 10.73
CA GLY A 18 31.96 -21.38 10.35
C GLY A 18 31.05 -20.86 11.45
N TRP A 19 30.99 -19.56 11.56
CA TRP A 19 30.12 -18.86 12.47
C TRP A 19 29.13 -18.02 11.67
N ASP A 20 27.83 -18.32 11.82
CA ASP A 20 26.74 -17.48 11.37
C ASP A 20 26.45 -16.46 12.48
N CYS A 21 26.87 -15.20 12.26
CA CYS A 21 26.95 -14.20 13.32
C CYS A 21 25.81 -13.19 13.29
N HIS A 22 25.01 -13.16 12.24
CA HIS A 22 24.00 -12.13 11.99
C HIS A 22 22.55 -12.60 12.20
N GLY A 23 21.62 -11.64 12.16
CA GLY A 23 20.18 -11.91 12.16
C GLY A 23 19.51 -11.77 13.52
N LEU A 24 18.18 -11.94 13.52
CA LEU A 24 17.30 -11.72 14.68
C LEU A 24 17.71 -12.48 15.97
N PRO A 25 18.18 -13.72 15.92
CA PRO A 25 18.60 -14.41 17.15
C PRO A 25 19.76 -13.71 17.86
N ALA A 26 20.73 -13.21 17.08
CA ALA A 26 21.86 -12.46 17.59
C ALA A 26 21.41 -11.10 18.17
N GLU A 27 20.57 -10.37 17.47
CA GLU A 27 20.00 -9.10 17.93
C GLU A 27 19.20 -9.26 19.22
N ASN A 28 18.32 -10.26 19.31
CA ASN A 28 17.56 -10.56 20.52
C ASN A 28 18.45 -10.85 21.73
N PHE A 29 19.59 -11.50 21.52
CA PHE A 29 20.56 -11.74 22.57
C PHE A 29 21.17 -10.42 23.06
N VAL A 30 21.58 -9.56 22.16
CA VAL A 30 22.17 -8.24 22.44
C VAL A 30 21.14 -7.31 23.11
N GLU A 31 19.91 -7.27 22.61
CA GLU A 31 18.83 -6.49 23.20
C GLU A 31 18.57 -6.87 24.66
N LYS A 32 18.54 -8.16 24.96
CA LYS A 32 18.42 -8.65 26.34
C LYS A 32 19.62 -8.24 27.19
N GLN A 33 20.84 -8.38 26.67
CA GLN A 33 22.07 -8.01 27.38
C GLN A 33 22.11 -6.51 27.69
N LEU A 34 21.62 -5.67 26.78
CA LEU A 34 21.57 -4.22 26.93
C LEU A 34 20.26 -3.72 27.56
N SER A 35 19.37 -4.63 27.97
CA SER A 35 18.04 -4.30 28.52
C SER A 35 17.19 -3.40 27.61
N ILE A 36 17.32 -3.59 26.30
CA ILE A 36 16.52 -2.89 25.30
C ILE A 36 15.15 -3.56 25.23
N THR A 37 14.08 -2.79 25.40
CA THR A 37 12.70 -3.26 25.35
C THR A 37 11.95 -2.74 24.15
N ASP A 38 12.47 -1.70 23.52
CA ASP A 38 11.92 -1.02 22.36
C ASP A 38 13.08 -0.65 21.42
N ARG A 39 12.99 -1.04 20.16
CA ARG A 39 14.07 -0.81 19.17
C ARG A 39 14.39 0.68 18.98
N ARG A 40 13.41 1.57 19.22
CA ARG A 40 13.59 3.03 19.15
C ARG A 40 14.60 3.57 20.16
N GLN A 41 14.96 2.78 21.16
CA GLN A 41 16.04 3.08 22.08
C GLN A 41 17.42 3.07 21.41
N ILE A 42 17.55 2.39 20.25
CA ILE A 42 18.78 2.35 19.45
C ILE A 42 18.77 3.54 18.49
N ILE A 43 19.57 4.55 18.77
CA ILE A 43 19.63 5.80 18.01
C ILE A 43 20.89 5.87 17.15
N ALA A 44 20.73 6.20 15.88
CA ALA A 44 21.85 6.39 14.96
C ALA A 44 22.55 7.73 15.19
N ASP A 45 21.80 8.78 15.52
CA ASP A 45 22.28 10.12 15.79
C ASP A 45 22.00 10.53 17.25
N SER A 46 23.04 10.98 17.95
CA SER A 46 22.94 11.44 19.33
C SER A 46 22.06 12.70 19.52
N HIS A 47 21.70 13.38 18.42
CA HIS A 47 20.80 14.54 18.43
C HIS A 47 19.32 14.15 18.27
N GLN A 48 19.02 12.87 17.99
CA GLN A 48 17.64 12.41 17.97
C GLN A 48 17.02 12.50 19.37
N PRO A 49 15.79 13.01 19.51
CA PRO A 49 15.11 13.03 20.79
C PRO A 49 14.87 11.60 21.27
N ALA A 50 15.00 11.39 22.58
CA ALA A 50 14.70 10.09 23.17
C ALA A 50 13.24 9.70 22.88
N PRO A 51 12.96 8.45 22.46
CA PRO A 51 11.62 7.97 22.26
C PRO A 51 10.86 7.96 23.59
N LEU A 52 9.56 8.17 23.53
CA LEU A 52 8.71 8.15 24.71
C LEU A 52 8.07 6.77 24.91
N ASP A 53 7.92 6.36 26.16
CA ASP A 53 7.12 5.21 26.51
C ASP A 53 5.61 5.50 26.41
N LYS A 54 4.77 4.49 26.71
CA LYS A 54 3.30 4.63 26.71
C LYS A 54 2.73 5.69 27.68
N ASP A 55 3.52 6.06 28.69
CA ASP A 55 3.16 7.05 29.71
C ASP A 55 3.76 8.44 29.39
N GLY A 56 4.39 8.60 28.22
CA GLY A 56 5.01 9.85 27.76
C GLY A 56 6.36 10.15 28.40
N LYS A 57 7.02 9.18 29.03
CA LYS A 57 8.34 9.35 29.64
C LYS A 57 9.45 8.96 28.65
N PRO A 58 10.58 9.68 28.63
CA PRO A 58 11.72 9.33 27.78
C PRO A 58 12.26 7.94 28.14
N LEU A 59 12.41 7.09 27.12
CA LEU A 59 13.12 5.82 27.22
C LEU A 59 14.64 6.05 27.26
N PRO A 60 15.40 5.20 27.99
CA PRO A 60 16.87 5.24 27.91
C PRO A 60 17.32 4.89 26.50
N THR A 61 18.27 5.65 25.97
CA THR A 61 18.78 5.46 24.60
C THR A 61 20.19 4.87 24.61
N ILE A 62 20.54 4.20 23.54
CA ILE A 62 21.87 3.66 23.27
C ILE A 62 22.27 4.01 21.84
N SER A 63 23.54 4.39 21.63
CA SER A 63 24.02 4.64 20.27
C SER A 63 24.07 3.34 19.44
N LEU A 64 23.76 3.45 18.16
CA LEU A 64 23.86 2.33 17.22
C LEU A 64 25.29 1.75 17.21
N GLU A 65 26.32 2.58 17.27
CA GLU A 65 27.71 2.14 17.37
C GLU A 65 27.93 1.19 18.58
N LYS A 66 27.48 1.59 19.78
CA LYS A 66 27.59 0.75 20.97
C LYS A 66 26.84 -0.56 20.83
N TYR A 67 25.64 -0.50 20.22
CA TYR A 67 24.83 -1.70 19.95
C TYR A 67 25.60 -2.68 19.05
N ILE A 68 26.12 -2.21 17.91
CA ILE A 68 26.87 -3.02 16.93
C ILE A 68 28.17 -3.60 17.54
N ARG A 69 28.93 -2.80 18.31
CA ARG A 69 30.12 -3.29 19.00
C ARG A 69 29.77 -4.39 19.99
N THR A 70 28.69 -4.22 20.76
CA THR A 70 28.23 -5.26 21.70
C THR A 70 27.80 -6.52 20.97
N ALA A 71 27.10 -6.39 19.83
CA ALA A 71 26.73 -7.53 19.01
C ALA A 71 27.97 -8.31 18.52
N ARG A 72 28.92 -7.61 17.92
CA ARG A 72 30.18 -8.20 17.44
C ARG A 72 30.94 -8.97 18.53
N ASP A 73 31.11 -8.35 19.68
CA ASP A 73 31.86 -8.95 20.81
C ASP A 73 31.15 -10.17 21.39
N SER A 74 29.81 -10.14 21.41
CA SER A 74 28.99 -11.21 21.99
C SER A 74 28.98 -12.46 21.14
N MET A 75 29.06 -12.37 19.80
CA MET A 75 28.93 -13.53 18.91
C MET A 75 30.05 -14.55 19.06
N ILE A 76 31.24 -14.13 19.45
CA ILE A 76 32.43 -15.02 19.59
C ILE A 76 32.88 -15.19 21.03
N ALA A 77 32.22 -14.57 22.00
CA ALA A 77 32.65 -14.57 23.41
C ALA A 77 32.85 -15.99 24.03
N ASN A 78 32.12 -16.99 23.53
CA ASN A 78 32.17 -18.38 24.02
C ASN A 78 32.82 -19.35 23.05
N SER A 79 33.58 -18.87 22.07
CA SER A 79 34.18 -19.72 21.02
C SER A 79 35.10 -20.84 21.57
N GLU A 80 35.86 -20.54 22.61
CA GLU A 80 36.74 -21.55 23.26
C GLU A 80 35.94 -22.69 23.91
N ALA A 81 34.82 -22.38 24.56
CA ALA A 81 33.96 -23.39 25.16
C ALA A 81 33.35 -24.29 24.05
N TRP A 82 32.96 -23.73 22.92
CA TRP A 82 32.52 -24.49 21.77
C TRP A 82 33.60 -25.41 21.22
N GLN A 83 34.84 -24.91 21.09
CA GLN A 83 35.97 -25.75 20.64
C GLN A 83 36.15 -26.96 21.52
N GLY A 84 36.13 -26.81 22.84
CA GLY A 84 36.25 -27.91 23.80
C GLY A 84 35.17 -28.99 23.62
N VAL A 85 33.92 -28.59 23.35
CA VAL A 85 32.81 -29.51 23.06
C VAL A 85 33.04 -30.23 21.72
N ILE A 86 33.41 -29.53 20.68
CA ILE A 86 33.65 -30.05 19.33
C ILE A 86 34.81 -31.07 19.33
N ASP A 87 35.88 -30.76 20.02
CA ASP A 87 37.03 -31.66 20.16
C ASP A 87 36.63 -32.94 20.95
N ARG A 88 35.83 -32.79 22.00
CA ARG A 88 35.36 -33.94 22.80
C ARG A 88 34.46 -34.90 22.03
N ILE A 89 33.58 -34.40 21.16
CA ILE A 89 32.74 -35.25 20.28
C ILE A 89 33.54 -35.84 19.11
N GLY A 90 34.82 -35.49 18.95
CA GLY A 90 35.72 -35.99 17.94
C GLY A 90 35.42 -35.52 16.52
N ARG A 91 34.92 -34.33 16.38
CA ARG A 91 34.73 -33.68 15.06
C ARG A 91 36.08 -33.08 14.61
N TRP A 92 36.63 -33.63 13.54
CA TRP A 92 37.85 -33.09 12.94
C TRP A 92 37.52 -31.89 12.11
N VAL A 93 37.88 -30.71 12.53
CA VAL A 93 37.59 -29.45 11.86
C VAL A 93 38.68 -28.42 12.21
N ASP A 94 38.99 -27.55 11.25
CA ASP A 94 39.84 -26.39 11.52
C ASP A 94 38.99 -25.30 12.20
N PHE A 95 39.13 -25.23 13.49
CA PHE A 95 38.42 -24.28 14.34
C PHE A 95 39.11 -22.91 14.37
N LYS A 96 40.43 -22.89 14.27
CA LYS A 96 41.23 -21.63 14.30
C LYS A 96 41.10 -20.84 12.99
N GLY A 97 40.99 -21.54 11.86
CA GLY A 97 40.75 -20.96 10.56
C GLY A 97 39.26 -20.73 10.24
N ALA A 98 38.43 -20.63 11.28
CA ALA A 98 37.00 -20.40 11.12
C ALA A 98 36.73 -19.12 10.30
N TYR A 99 35.74 -19.14 9.42
CA TYR A 99 35.15 -17.94 8.85
C TYR A 99 34.01 -17.43 9.72
N ARG A 100 33.68 -16.17 9.61
CA ARG A 100 32.54 -15.53 10.28
C ARG A 100 31.80 -14.69 9.25
N THR A 101 30.47 -14.77 9.24
CA THR A 101 29.68 -13.98 8.30
C THR A 101 29.84 -12.47 8.52
N MET A 102 30.26 -12.04 9.72
CA MET A 102 30.55 -10.65 10.09
C MET A 102 31.98 -10.18 9.74
N ASP A 103 32.82 -11.01 9.18
CA ASP A 103 34.17 -10.61 8.79
C ASP A 103 34.13 -9.79 7.50
N LYS A 104 35.02 -8.77 7.42
CA LYS A 104 35.12 -7.84 6.29
C LYS A 104 35.18 -8.55 4.94
N ASP A 105 36.06 -9.53 4.82
CA ASP A 105 36.26 -10.27 3.56
C ASP A 105 35.02 -11.10 3.16
N PHE A 106 34.31 -11.64 4.15
CA PHE A 106 33.06 -12.38 3.90
C PHE A 106 31.97 -11.43 3.36
N MET A 107 31.77 -10.29 4.04
CA MET A 107 30.80 -9.30 3.64
C MET A 107 31.08 -8.68 2.28
N GLU A 108 32.37 -8.50 1.89
CA GLU A 108 32.71 -8.02 0.56
C GLU A 108 32.27 -8.99 -0.54
N SER A 109 32.46 -10.28 -0.32
CA SER A 109 31.95 -11.30 -1.26
C SER A 109 30.43 -11.31 -1.36
N VAL A 110 29.74 -11.03 -0.26
CA VAL A 110 28.28 -10.87 -0.25
C VAL A 110 27.86 -9.64 -1.08
N TRP A 111 28.57 -8.51 -0.96
CA TRP A 111 28.32 -7.32 -1.78
C TRP A 111 28.56 -7.58 -3.27
N TRP A 112 29.64 -8.31 -3.58
CA TRP A 112 29.90 -8.73 -4.95
C TRP A 112 28.75 -9.55 -5.53
N ALA A 113 28.25 -10.55 -4.81
CA ALA A 113 27.12 -11.37 -5.25
C ALA A 113 25.85 -10.55 -5.46
N PHE A 114 25.55 -9.64 -4.54
CA PHE A 114 24.42 -8.72 -4.68
C PHE A 114 24.53 -7.88 -5.96
N LYS A 115 25.70 -7.30 -6.22
CA LYS A 115 25.95 -6.51 -7.43
C LYS A 115 25.78 -7.34 -8.70
N GLN A 116 26.31 -8.57 -8.74
CA GLN A 116 26.18 -9.45 -9.92
C GLN A 116 24.71 -9.74 -10.23
N LEU A 117 23.90 -10.02 -9.20
CA LEU A 117 22.47 -10.26 -9.36
C LEU A 117 21.72 -8.98 -9.79
N TYR A 118 22.11 -7.83 -9.25
CA TYR A 118 21.53 -6.55 -9.64
C TYR A 118 21.83 -6.20 -11.10
N GLU A 119 23.09 -6.33 -11.53
CA GLU A 119 23.51 -6.07 -12.91
C GLU A 119 22.89 -7.08 -13.91
N ALA A 120 22.58 -8.29 -13.46
CA ALA A 120 21.81 -9.27 -14.22
C ALA A 120 20.30 -8.97 -14.27
N GLY A 121 19.85 -7.88 -13.64
CA GLY A 121 18.43 -7.49 -13.61
C GLY A 121 17.55 -8.35 -12.69
N LYS A 122 18.17 -9.17 -11.80
CA LYS A 122 17.43 -10.06 -10.89
C LYS A 122 17.04 -9.38 -9.56
N ILE A 123 17.63 -8.24 -9.24
CA ILE A 123 17.29 -7.49 -8.03
C ILE A 123 16.59 -6.19 -8.42
N TYR A 124 15.47 -5.94 -7.79
CA TYR A 124 14.67 -4.74 -8.02
C TYR A 124 14.13 -4.17 -6.70
N GLU A 125 13.86 -2.87 -6.70
CA GLU A 125 13.11 -2.22 -5.62
C GLU A 125 11.62 -2.27 -5.98
N GLY A 126 10.79 -2.60 -5.01
CA GLY A 126 9.35 -2.67 -5.19
C GLY A 126 8.61 -2.61 -3.87
N GLU A 127 7.30 -2.58 -3.94
CA GLU A 127 6.44 -2.65 -2.76
C GLU A 127 5.57 -3.91 -2.87
N LYS A 128 5.49 -4.66 -1.78
CA LYS A 128 4.64 -5.86 -1.68
C LYS A 128 4.10 -5.98 -0.26
N VAL A 129 2.96 -6.63 -0.12
CA VAL A 129 2.44 -7.00 1.19
C VAL A 129 3.26 -8.16 1.74
N LEU A 130 3.86 -7.93 2.90
CA LEU A 130 4.73 -8.89 3.58
C LEU A 130 4.17 -9.20 4.98
N MET A 131 4.52 -10.37 5.50
CA MET A 131 4.37 -10.67 6.91
C MET A 131 5.29 -9.74 7.71
N TYR A 132 4.73 -9.01 8.66
CA TYR A 132 5.42 -7.96 9.39
C TYR A 132 5.26 -8.11 10.89
N ASP A 133 6.35 -8.03 11.62
CA ASP A 133 6.37 -8.04 13.08
C ASP A 133 6.51 -6.61 13.60
N THR A 134 5.47 -6.09 14.24
CA THR A 134 5.44 -4.72 14.77
C THR A 134 6.36 -4.52 15.97
N LYS A 135 6.68 -5.56 16.73
CA LYS A 135 7.63 -5.46 17.85
C LYS A 135 9.06 -5.32 17.40
N PHE A 136 9.44 -6.05 16.35
CA PHE A 136 10.76 -5.95 15.74
C PHE A 136 10.82 -4.94 14.60
N ALA A 137 9.66 -4.41 14.21
CA ALA A 137 9.46 -3.49 13.09
C ALA A 137 10.23 -3.92 11.83
N THR A 138 10.03 -5.15 11.43
CA THR A 138 10.71 -5.74 10.27
C THR A 138 9.83 -6.79 9.59
N PRO A 139 9.97 -6.97 8.27
CA PRO A 139 9.40 -8.12 7.59
C PRO A 139 9.93 -9.43 8.16
N VAL A 140 9.07 -10.45 8.18
CA VAL A 140 9.39 -11.80 8.62
C VAL A 140 9.17 -12.76 7.47
N SER A 141 10.11 -13.67 7.23
CA SER A 141 9.96 -14.67 6.18
C SER A 141 8.81 -15.63 6.49
N LYS A 142 7.97 -15.89 5.47
CA LYS A 142 6.91 -16.91 5.57
C LYS A 142 7.46 -18.28 6.00
N ALA A 143 8.66 -18.61 5.52
CA ALA A 143 9.36 -19.85 5.89
C ALA A 143 9.72 -19.89 7.39
N GLU A 144 10.19 -18.78 7.97
CA GLU A 144 10.50 -18.71 9.41
C GLU A 144 9.25 -18.90 10.28
N VAL A 145 8.12 -18.34 9.89
CA VAL A 145 6.85 -18.51 10.61
C VAL A 145 6.35 -19.93 10.52
N THR A 146 6.40 -20.56 9.34
CA THR A 146 5.89 -21.94 9.15
C THR A 146 6.82 -23.04 9.66
N MET A 147 8.09 -22.72 9.99
CA MET A 147 9.02 -23.71 10.59
C MET A 147 8.69 -24.06 12.02
N ASP A 148 8.03 -23.19 12.76
CA ASP A 148 7.63 -23.43 14.13
C ASP A 148 6.20 -24.01 14.16
N ASN A 149 6.04 -25.17 14.81
CA ASN A 149 4.72 -25.83 14.90
C ASN A 149 3.70 -25.01 15.71
N ASP A 150 4.17 -24.08 16.55
CA ASP A 150 3.34 -23.24 17.40
C ASP A 150 3.15 -21.82 16.81
N ALA A 151 3.56 -21.61 15.57
CA ALA A 151 3.43 -20.30 14.91
C ALA A 151 1.98 -19.91 14.64
N TYR A 152 1.11 -20.87 14.38
CA TYR A 152 -0.32 -20.63 14.22
C TYR A 152 -1.03 -20.95 15.54
N GLN A 153 -1.79 -19.98 16.02
CA GLN A 153 -2.54 -20.09 17.26
C GLN A 153 -4.00 -19.80 17.03
N THR A 154 -4.86 -20.57 17.69
CA THR A 154 -6.31 -20.32 17.64
C THR A 154 -6.63 -19.05 18.42
N VAL A 155 -7.18 -18.05 17.75
CA VAL A 155 -7.63 -16.79 18.34
C VAL A 155 -9.14 -16.60 18.17
N THR A 156 -9.72 -15.75 18.99
CA THR A 156 -11.12 -15.30 18.85
C THR A 156 -11.13 -13.82 18.61
N ASP A 157 -11.48 -13.42 17.39
CA ASP A 157 -11.50 -12.03 16.96
C ASP A 157 -12.92 -11.57 16.59
N PRO A 158 -13.22 -10.27 16.71
CA PRO A 158 -14.44 -9.72 16.19
C PRO A 158 -14.41 -9.74 14.66
N SER A 159 -15.49 -10.17 14.06
CA SER A 159 -15.83 -9.90 12.68
C SER A 159 -17.01 -8.94 12.61
N VAL A 160 -17.02 -8.06 11.63
CA VAL A 160 -18.02 -7.02 11.53
C VAL A 160 -18.68 -6.97 10.15
N TYR A 161 -19.98 -6.71 10.16
CA TYR A 161 -20.74 -6.38 8.96
C TYR A 161 -20.83 -4.86 8.88
N VAL A 162 -20.17 -4.25 7.90
CA VAL A 162 -19.98 -2.80 7.78
C VAL A 162 -20.87 -2.23 6.69
N LYS A 163 -21.60 -1.19 7.02
CA LYS A 163 -22.47 -0.47 6.08
C LYS A 163 -21.69 0.60 5.35
N PHE A 164 -21.56 0.49 4.05
CA PHE A 164 -21.05 1.53 3.17
C PHE A 164 -22.19 2.13 2.38
N ARG A 165 -22.45 3.40 2.57
CA ARG A 165 -23.56 4.08 1.95
C ARG A 165 -23.27 4.35 0.49
N LEU A 166 -24.11 3.84 -0.43
CA LEU A 166 -23.92 4.12 -1.84
C LEU A 166 -24.13 5.59 -2.15
N LEU A 167 -23.28 6.10 -3.00
CA LEU A 167 -23.51 7.39 -3.65
C LEU A 167 -24.31 7.13 -4.94
N SER A 168 -25.29 7.96 -5.20
CA SER A 168 -25.93 7.95 -6.51
C SER A 168 -24.84 8.29 -7.53
N GLY A 169 -24.48 7.31 -8.34
CA GLY A 169 -23.56 7.52 -9.44
C GLY A 169 -24.17 8.51 -10.44
N ALA A 170 -23.31 9.15 -11.23
CA ALA A 170 -23.76 9.93 -12.39
C ALA A 170 -24.73 9.06 -13.20
N THR A 171 -26.01 9.31 -13.06
CA THR A 171 -27.02 8.62 -13.85
C THR A 171 -26.98 9.24 -15.21
N ARG A 172 -26.77 8.44 -16.27
CA ARG A 172 -26.93 8.95 -17.62
C ARG A 172 -28.41 9.11 -17.93
N ARG A 173 -28.83 10.34 -17.99
CA ARG A 173 -30.22 10.68 -18.34
C ARG A 173 -30.32 11.06 -19.82
N LYS A 174 -31.24 10.42 -20.52
CA LYS A 174 -31.57 10.83 -21.87
C LYS A 174 -32.69 11.87 -21.78
N ILE A 175 -32.37 13.13 -22.09
CA ILE A 175 -33.29 14.23 -22.04
C ILE A 175 -33.66 14.59 -23.47
N ALA A 176 -34.94 14.50 -23.81
CA ALA A 176 -35.45 14.89 -25.12
C ALA A 176 -35.75 16.37 -25.10
N LEU A 177 -34.83 17.17 -25.66
CA LEU A 177 -35.04 18.57 -25.92
C LEU A 177 -35.32 18.78 -27.40
N ASP A 178 -36.20 19.74 -27.71
CA ASP A 178 -36.42 20.26 -29.04
C ASP A 178 -35.95 21.72 -29.12
N LYS A 179 -36.08 22.32 -30.33
CA LYS A 179 -35.64 23.70 -30.53
C LYS A 179 -36.47 24.76 -29.79
N SER A 180 -37.62 24.39 -29.24
CA SER A 180 -38.49 25.25 -28.46
C SER A 180 -38.28 25.16 -26.98
N SER A 181 -37.54 24.11 -26.52
CA SER A 181 -37.29 23.84 -25.11
C SER A 181 -36.50 24.97 -24.46
N LYS A 182 -36.96 25.38 -23.28
CA LYS A 182 -36.35 26.40 -22.45
C LYS A 182 -35.40 25.76 -21.43
N VAL A 183 -34.16 26.24 -21.37
CA VAL A 183 -33.13 25.69 -20.48
C VAL A 183 -32.55 26.75 -19.57
N LEU A 184 -32.51 26.50 -18.27
CA LEU A 184 -31.86 27.36 -17.30
C LEU A 184 -30.53 26.75 -16.86
N PHE A 185 -29.42 27.48 -17.03
CA PHE A 185 -28.12 27.10 -16.51
C PHE A 185 -27.83 27.85 -15.21
N VAL A 186 -27.45 27.12 -14.14
CA VAL A 186 -27.28 27.69 -12.81
C VAL A 186 -25.85 27.44 -12.32
N CYS A 187 -25.17 28.50 -11.84
CA CYS A 187 -23.88 28.37 -11.15
C CYS A 187 -23.87 29.18 -9.85
N ASN A 188 -22.70 29.37 -9.21
CA ASN A 188 -22.64 30.09 -7.93
C ASN A 188 -23.03 31.57 -8.07
N ALA A 189 -22.30 32.32 -8.90
CA ALA A 189 -22.40 33.78 -8.99
C ALA A 189 -23.05 34.31 -10.29
N ASN A 190 -23.42 33.46 -11.21
CA ASN A 190 -23.91 33.80 -12.56
C ASN A 190 -22.94 34.70 -13.35
N VAL A 191 -21.66 34.34 -13.34
CA VAL A 191 -20.62 35.12 -14.05
C VAL A 191 -19.90 34.29 -15.09
N VAL A 192 -19.48 33.06 -14.74
CA VAL A 192 -18.60 32.21 -15.56
C VAL A 192 -19.38 31.03 -16.14
N ARG A 193 -19.48 29.92 -15.39
CA ARG A 193 -19.96 28.61 -15.87
C ARG A 193 -21.35 28.66 -16.50
N SER A 194 -22.34 29.23 -15.82
CA SER A 194 -23.71 29.32 -16.34
C SER A 194 -23.83 30.25 -17.53
N GLN A 195 -23.06 31.33 -17.56
CA GLN A 195 -23.04 32.28 -18.68
C GLN A 195 -22.43 31.65 -19.94
N MET A 196 -21.33 30.88 -19.79
CA MET A 196 -20.75 30.11 -20.90
C MET A 196 -21.74 29.07 -21.43
N ALA A 197 -22.42 28.32 -20.53
CA ALA A 197 -23.38 27.31 -20.93
C ALA A 197 -24.56 27.85 -21.67
N GLN A 198 -25.16 28.96 -21.19
CA GLN A 198 -26.22 29.71 -21.89
C GLN A 198 -25.76 30.16 -23.28
N ALA A 199 -24.57 30.75 -23.36
CA ALA A 199 -24.05 31.28 -24.62
C ALA A 199 -23.79 30.15 -25.63
N PHE A 200 -23.22 29.03 -25.24
CA PHE A 200 -23.05 27.86 -26.11
C PHE A 200 -24.39 27.30 -26.60
N TYR A 201 -25.37 27.13 -25.68
CA TYR A 201 -26.68 26.62 -26.05
C TYR A 201 -27.34 27.49 -27.09
N ASN A 202 -27.47 28.83 -26.84
CA ASN A 202 -28.06 29.78 -27.72
C ASN A 202 -27.30 29.88 -29.07
N HIS A 203 -25.97 29.80 -29.04
CA HIS A 203 -25.14 29.81 -30.24
C HIS A 203 -25.39 28.57 -31.15
N PHE A 204 -25.44 27.37 -30.55
CA PHE A 204 -25.61 26.13 -31.33
C PHE A 204 -27.05 25.95 -31.83
N THR A 205 -28.05 26.34 -31.04
CA THR A 205 -29.46 26.27 -31.42
C THR A 205 -29.89 27.40 -32.36
N LYS A 206 -29.14 28.50 -32.34
CA LYS A 206 -29.52 29.79 -32.98
C LYS A 206 -30.85 30.36 -32.46
N THR A 207 -31.08 30.18 -31.15
CA THR A 207 -32.26 30.67 -30.41
C THR A 207 -31.82 31.52 -29.22
N GLN A 208 -32.78 32.02 -28.45
CA GLN A 208 -32.57 32.66 -27.15
C GLN A 208 -33.37 31.89 -26.05
N ASN A 209 -33.41 30.57 -26.17
CA ASN A 209 -34.23 29.73 -25.31
C ASN A 209 -33.45 29.25 -24.07
N ALA A 210 -32.17 29.59 -23.92
CA ALA A 210 -31.44 29.35 -22.71
C ALA A 210 -31.19 30.64 -21.93
N ASP A 211 -31.41 30.57 -20.62
CA ASP A 211 -31.09 31.60 -19.65
C ASP A 211 -30.08 31.11 -18.63
N SER A 212 -29.56 32.02 -17.82
CA SER A 212 -28.65 31.65 -16.71
C SER A 212 -28.96 32.41 -15.43
N ALA A 213 -28.66 31.78 -14.28
CA ALA A 213 -28.83 32.35 -12.97
C ALA A 213 -27.72 31.90 -11.99
N GLY A 214 -27.61 32.58 -10.85
CA GLY A 214 -26.65 32.23 -9.79
C GLY A 214 -27.35 32.04 -8.46
N VAL A 215 -26.95 30.97 -7.72
CA VAL A 215 -27.51 30.68 -6.37
C VAL A 215 -27.13 31.75 -5.36
N ASN A 216 -26.02 32.45 -5.56
CA ASN A 216 -25.45 33.48 -4.72
C ASN A 216 -25.11 34.77 -5.50
N ALA A 217 -25.83 35.08 -6.57
CA ALA A 217 -25.53 36.26 -7.39
C ALA A 217 -25.62 37.57 -6.60
N GLU A 218 -26.47 37.63 -5.57
CA GLU A 218 -26.63 38.79 -4.66
C GLU A 218 -25.39 39.08 -3.80
N LYS A 219 -24.49 38.11 -3.56
CA LYS A 219 -23.21 38.39 -2.90
C LYS A 219 -22.36 39.39 -3.63
N TYR A 220 -22.58 39.52 -4.96
CA TYR A 220 -22.07 40.56 -5.82
C TYR A 220 -23.27 41.32 -6.36
N PRO A 221 -23.72 42.37 -5.69
CA PRO A 221 -25.01 43.00 -6.00
C PRO A 221 -25.19 43.30 -7.50
N THR A 222 -26.17 42.66 -8.12
CA THR A 222 -26.48 42.82 -9.55
C THR A 222 -26.80 44.27 -9.93
N ALA A 223 -27.36 45.04 -8.98
CA ALA A 223 -27.59 46.47 -9.16
C ALA A 223 -26.31 47.29 -9.34
N LYS A 224 -25.15 46.84 -8.86
CA LYS A 224 -23.84 47.49 -8.99
C LYS A 224 -22.94 46.85 -10.04
N ILE A 225 -23.17 45.59 -10.36
CA ILE A 225 -22.41 44.77 -11.29
C ILE A 225 -23.43 43.98 -12.11
N PRO A 226 -24.18 44.64 -12.99
CA PRO A 226 -25.33 44.04 -13.68
C PRO A 226 -24.92 43.03 -14.78
N THR A 227 -23.76 43.24 -15.43
CA THR A 227 -23.36 42.43 -16.58
C THR A 227 -22.04 41.66 -16.32
N VAL A 228 -21.72 40.72 -17.19
CA VAL A 228 -20.42 40.02 -17.20
C VAL A 228 -19.26 40.99 -17.38
N ALA A 229 -19.41 41.99 -18.27
CA ALA A 229 -18.39 43.02 -18.50
C ALA A 229 -18.13 43.89 -17.26
N ASP A 230 -19.21 44.24 -16.51
CA ASP A 230 -19.07 44.97 -15.24
C ASP A 230 -18.35 44.18 -14.20
N PHE A 231 -18.55 42.84 -14.18
CA PHE A 231 -17.85 41.95 -13.25
C PHE A 231 -16.37 41.86 -13.57
N ASP A 232 -16.00 41.69 -14.85
CA ASP A 232 -14.62 41.65 -15.29
C ASP A 232 -13.90 42.97 -14.94
N THR A 233 -14.59 44.10 -15.16
CA THR A 233 -14.09 45.42 -14.76
C THR A 233 -13.88 45.53 -13.24
N HIS A 234 -14.77 44.95 -12.45
CA HIS A 234 -14.67 44.94 -10.98
C HIS A 234 -13.49 44.09 -10.51
N LEU A 235 -13.21 42.96 -11.18
CA LEU A 235 -12.03 42.11 -10.83
C LEU A 235 -10.74 42.85 -11.21
N ALA A 236 -10.66 43.46 -12.38
CA ALA A 236 -9.50 44.23 -12.82
C ALA A 236 -9.15 45.38 -11.84
N ALA A 237 -10.19 46.05 -11.28
CA ALA A 237 -10.00 47.10 -10.28
C ALA A 237 -9.43 46.59 -8.93
N LYS A 238 -9.41 45.29 -8.70
CA LYS A 238 -8.83 44.67 -7.51
C LYS A 238 -7.43 44.07 -7.73
N ASP A 239 -6.79 44.38 -8.85
CA ASP A 239 -5.48 43.84 -9.25
C ASP A 239 -5.48 42.31 -9.36
N LEU A 240 -6.62 41.67 -9.51
CA LEU A 240 -6.77 40.29 -9.86
C LEU A 240 -6.62 40.15 -11.36
N ASP A 241 -5.73 39.30 -11.84
CA ASP A 241 -5.58 38.99 -13.27
C ASP A 241 -6.94 38.54 -13.78
N PRO A 242 -7.66 39.37 -14.60
CA PRO A 242 -9.04 39.07 -14.94
C PRO A 242 -9.05 37.89 -15.91
N LEU A 243 -9.47 36.75 -15.44
CA LEU A 243 -9.94 35.65 -16.26
C LEU A 243 -11.23 36.14 -16.92
N THR A 244 -11.10 36.84 -18.07
CA THR A 244 -12.26 37.37 -18.70
C THR A 244 -13.01 36.26 -19.42
N VAL A 245 -14.19 35.91 -18.91
CA VAL A 245 -15.16 35.05 -19.60
C VAL A 245 -15.37 35.55 -21.04
N ILE A 246 -15.31 36.85 -21.21
CA ILE A 246 -15.40 37.54 -22.50
C ILE A 246 -14.32 37.04 -23.46
N ASP A 247 -13.06 37.05 -23.07
CA ASP A 247 -11.96 36.62 -23.93
C ASP A 247 -12.01 35.13 -24.23
N LEU A 248 -12.33 34.31 -23.24
CA LEU A 248 -12.49 32.86 -23.40
C LEU A 248 -13.61 32.50 -24.38
N MET A 249 -14.73 33.19 -24.32
CA MET A 249 -15.85 32.95 -25.25
C MET A 249 -15.59 33.56 -26.63
N ARG A 250 -14.86 34.67 -26.70
CA ARG A 250 -14.42 35.25 -27.97
C ARG A 250 -13.47 34.34 -28.75
N GLU A 251 -12.65 33.56 -28.09
CA GLU A 251 -11.85 32.50 -28.72
C GLU A 251 -12.74 31.46 -29.47
N LYS A 252 -14.00 31.31 -29.07
CA LYS A 252 -15.01 30.47 -29.73
C LYS A 252 -15.97 31.25 -30.68
N GLY A 253 -15.70 32.52 -30.88
CA GLY A 253 -16.52 33.38 -31.72
C GLY A 253 -17.87 33.84 -31.11
N ILE A 254 -17.96 33.83 -29.78
CA ILE A 254 -19.19 34.14 -29.03
C ILE A 254 -18.95 35.35 -28.14
N GLU A 255 -19.84 36.37 -28.25
CA GLU A 255 -19.80 37.57 -27.40
C GLU A 255 -20.75 37.43 -26.22
N VAL A 256 -20.25 37.64 -25.00
CA VAL A 256 -21.01 37.49 -23.73
C VAL A 256 -20.97 38.75 -22.85
N GLY A 257 -20.24 39.77 -23.21
CA GLY A 257 -20.01 40.95 -22.35
C GLY A 257 -21.28 41.67 -21.89
N ALA A 258 -22.33 41.68 -22.71
CA ALA A 258 -23.61 42.31 -22.42
C ALA A 258 -24.60 41.38 -21.68
N SER A 259 -24.22 40.15 -21.38
CA SER A 259 -25.08 39.20 -20.68
C SER A 259 -25.35 39.66 -19.25
N GLU A 260 -26.61 39.71 -18.88
CA GLU A 260 -27.05 40.12 -17.55
C GLU A 260 -26.85 39.00 -16.51
N ARG A 261 -26.64 39.43 -15.28
CA ARG A 261 -26.52 38.55 -14.14
C ARG A 261 -27.86 38.46 -13.38
N THR A 262 -28.28 37.26 -13.05
CA THR A 262 -29.60 37.00 -12.45
C THR A 262 -29.44 36.18 -11.17
N GLN A 263 -30.14 36.61 -10.10
CA GLN A 263 -30.26 35.80 -8.87
C GLN A 263 -31.27 34.68 -9.11
N LEU A 264 -30.90 33.43 -8.79
CA LEU A 264 -31.80 32.28 -8.85
C LEU A 264 -32.90 32.39 -7.76
N THR A 265 -34.14 32.22 -8.18
CA THR A 265 -35.29 32.07 -7.26
C THR A 265 -35.98 30.74 -7.50
N LYS A 266 -36.70 30.23 -6.46
CA LYS A 266 -37.39 28.94 -6.56
C LYS A 266 -38.47 28.93 -7.66
N ASP A 267 -39.17 30.05 -7.86
CA ASP A 267 -40.27 30.16 -8.80
C ASP A 267 -39.80 30.06 -10.27
N MET A 268 -38.54 30.42 -10.54
CA MET A 268 -37.96 30.29 -11.88
C MET A 268 -37.93 28.82 -12.36
N LEU A 269 -37.84 27.81 -11.48
CA LEU A 269 -37.70 26.42 -11.92
C LEU A 269 -38.89 25.94 -12.76
N SER A 270 -40.07 26.46 -12.52
CA SER A 270 -41.29 26.07 -13.26
C SER A 270 -41.39 26.65 -14.67
N ASP A 271 -40.55 27.63 -14.99
CA ASP A 271 -40.60 28.33 -16.29
C ASP A 271 -39.69 27.66 -17.36
N TYR A 272 -38.95 26.60 -16.95
CA TYR A 272 -37.99 25.92 -17.81
C TYR A 272 -38.29 24.43 -17.91
N ASP A 273 -38.10 23.86 -19.10
CA ASP A 273 -38.23 22.45 -19.38
C ASP A 273 -37.04 21.66 -18.77
N LEU A 274 -35.87 22.28 -18.63
CA LEU A 274 -34.68 21.74 -18.03
C LEU A 274 -33.91 22.81 -17.24
N VAL A 275 -33.45 22.43 -16.06
CA VAL A 275 -32.53 23.23 -15.23
C VAL A 275 -31.23 22.47 -15.09
N VAL A 276 -30.13 23.05 -15.56
CA VAL A 276 -28.78 22.47 -15.45
C VAL A 276 -28.02 23.17 -14.32
N ASN A 277 -27.84 22.51 -13.22
CA ASN A 277 -27.13 23.06 -12.07
C ASN A 277 -25.62 22.74 -12.17
N ILE A 278 -24.80 23.79 -12.22
CA ILE A 278 -23.34 23.78 -12.26
C ILE A 278 -22.75 24.43 -11.00
N ALA A 279 -23.59 24.77 -10.02
CA ALA A 279 -23.15 25.40 -8.79
C ALA A 279 -22.45 24.39 -7.87
N ASN A 280 -21.52 24.88 -7.02
CA ASN A 280 -20.88 24.05 -6.02
C ASN A 280 -21.93 23.51 -5.04
N ARG A 281 -21.84 22.25 -4.72
CA ARG A 281 -22.86 21.54 -3.93
C ARG A 281 -23.15 22.17 -2.58
N ASN A 282 -22.11 22.55 -1.85
CA ASN A 282 -22.20 23.23 -0.54
C ASN A 282 -22.85 24.64 -0.61
N GLN A 283 -23.09 25.17 -1.79
CA GLN A 283 -23.73 26.46 -2.02
C GLN A 283 -25.12 26.32 -2.64
N THR A 284 -25.49 25.12 -3.05
CA THR A 284 -26.79 24.85 -3.68
C THR A 284 -27.88 24.74 -2.64
N PRO A 285 -29.00 25.48 -2.80
CA PRO A 285 -30.11 25.37 -1.87
C PRO A 285 -30.85 24.04 -2.00
N ASP A 286 -31.34 23.49 -0.90
CA ASP A 286 -32.03 22.19 -0.84
C ASP A 286 -33.26 22.08 -1.73
N TRP A 287 -33.88 23.19 -2.10
CA TRP A 287 -35.03 23.24 -2.98
C TRP A 287 -34.69 23.14 -4.48
N LEU A 288 -33.39 23.29 -4.87
CA LEU A 288 -32.96 23.15 -6.27
C LEU A 288 -32.80 21.66 -6.59
N LYS A 289 -33.93 20.99 -6.76
CA LYS A 289 -34.06 19.57 -7.08
C LYS A 289 -35.40 19.33 -7.78
N GLY A 290 -35.50 18.33 -8.60
CA GLY A 290 -36.72 17.93 -9.30
C GLY A 290 -36.41 17.08 -10.55
N ASP A 291 -37.46 16.54 -11.17
CA ASP A 291 -37.32 15.70 -12.35
C ASP A 291 -36.75 16.44 -13.57
N ASN A 292 -36.90 17.75 -13.60
CA ASN A 292 -36.35 18.63 -14.64
C ASN A 292 -35.01 19.28 -14.23
N VAL A 293 -34.36 18.86 -13.10
CA VAL A 293 -33.07 19.37 -12.67
C VAL A 293 -32.02 18.31 -12.93
N VAL A 294 -30.90 18.69 -13.56
CA VAL A 294 -29.69 17.87 -13.74
C VAL A 294 -28.48 18.58 -13.18
N TRP A 295 -27.51 17.84 -12.74
CA TRP A 295 -26.28 18.36 -12.17
C TRP A 295 -25.10 18.09 -13.08
N TRP A 296 -24.29 19.13 -13.32
CA TRP A 296 -23.00 19.00 -14.00
C TRP A 296 -21.88 19.33 -13.02
N LYS A 297 -21.06 18.34 -12.68
CA LYS A 297 -19.85 18.55 -11.92
C LYS A 297 -18.79 19.17 -12.82
N ILE A 298 -18.66 20.46 -12.77
CA ILE A 298 -17.66 21.25 -13.50
C ILE A 298 -16.93 22.10 -12.47
N GLU A 299 -15.62 21.95 -12.41
CA GLU A 299 -14.81 22.71 -11.47
C GLU A 299 -15.02 24.21 -11.64
N ASP A 300 -15.02 24.93 -10.52
CA ASP A 300 -15.12 26.38 -10.54
C ASP A 300 -13.76 26.93 -10.96
N PRO A 301 -13.63 27.56 -12.14
CA PRO A 301 -12.37 28.14 -12.52
C PRO A 301 -12.04 29.29 -11.56
N HIS A 302 -11.15 29.01 -10.59
CA HIS A 302 -10.64 30.05 -9.71
C HIS A 302 -9.84 31.08 -10.52
N ALA A 303 -9.84 32.33 -10.10
CA ALA A 303 -9.15 33.45 -10.73
C ALA A 303 -7.63 33.26 -10.91
N GLU A 304 -7.09 32.13 -10.51
CA GLU A 304 -5.66 31.83 -10.46
C GLU A 304 -5.10 31.16 -11.74
N SER A 305 -5.94 30.61 -12.63
CA SER A 305 -5.43 29.89 -13.82
C SER A 305 -6.34 30.01 -15.04
N ARG A 306 -5.80 30.64 -16.10
CA ARG A 306 -6.45 30.68 -17.43
C ARG A 306 -6.64 29.27 -18.03
N GLU A 307 -5.77 28.34 -17.71
CA GLU A 307 -5.84 26.94 -18.14
C GLU A 307 -7.06 26.22 -17.56
N SER A 308 -7.28 26.35 -16.26
CA SER A 308 -8.45 25.81 -15.57
C SER A 308 -9.77 26.32 -16.14
N ALA A 309 -9.81 27.62 -16.49
CA ALA A 309 -10.99 28.21 -17.09
C ALA A 309 -11.24 27.72 -18.55
N LYS A 310 -10.19 27.45 -19.30
CA LYS A 310 -10.29 26.82 -20.62
C LYS A 310 -10.82 25.41 -20.55
N LEU A 311 -10.34 24.61 -19.59
CA LEU A 311 -10.82 23.25 -19.36
C LEU A 311 -12.31 23.24 -18.99
N ALA A 312 -12.72 24.10 -18.06
CA ALA A 312 -14.13 24.24 -17.69
C ALA A 312 -15.01 24.67 -18.89
N ARG A 313 -14.56 25.64 -19.70
CA ARG A 313 -15.24 26.07 -20.91
C ARG A 313 -15.43 24.93 -21.93
N ASP A 314 -14.35 24.17 -22.19
CA ASP A 314 -14.37 23.14 -23.22
C ASP A 314 -15.21 21.92 -22.74
N GLU A 315 -15.24 21.62 -21.46
CA GLU A 315 -16.15 20.61 -20.87
C GLU A 315 -17.61 21.07 -20.95
N ILE A 316 -17.91 22.35 -20.67
CA ILE A 316 -19.25 22.92 -20.83
C ILE A 316 -19.69 22.82 -22.28
N GLU A 317 -18.84 23.23 -23.24
CA GLU A 317 -19.14 23.12 -24.68
C GLU A 317 -19.50 21.70 -25.09
N LYS A 318 -18.71 20.72 -24.64
CA LYS A 318 -18.93 19.29 -24.90
C LYS A 318 -20.28 18.84 -24.36
N ARG A 319 -20.59 19.14 -23.10
CA ARG A 319 -21.86 18.72 -22.44
C ARG A 319 -23.09 19.40 -23.10
N VAL A 320 -22.98 20.65 -23.50
CA VAL A 320 -24.05 21.32 -24.23
C VAL A 320 -24.28 20.66 -25.60
N LYS A 321 -23.21 20.25 -26.31
CA LYS A 321 -23.35 19.51 -27.59
C LYS A 321 -24.01 18.14 -27.38
N MET A 322 -23.63 17.41 -26.35
CA MET A 322 -24.25 16.12 -26.00
C MET A 322 -25.74 16.30 -25.65
N LEU A 323 -26.08 17.34 -24.91
CA LEU A 323 -27.47 17.66 -24.57
C LEU A 323 -28.29 17.92 -25.84
N LEU A 324 -27.75 18.64 -26.82
CA LEU A 324 -28.43 18.99 -28.09
C LEU A 324 -28.48 17.81 -29.09
N SER A 325 -27.57 16.86 -29.00
CA SER A 325 -27.59 15.66 -29.86
C SER A 325 -28.59 14.61 -29.39
N GLY A 326 -29.18 14.78 -28.20
CA GLY A 326 -30.06 13.81 -27.58
C GLY A 326 -29.31 12.57 -27.07
N GLU A 327 -27.98 12.65 -26.94
CA GLU A 327 -27.19 11.66 -26.25
C GLU A 327 -27.49 11.68 -24.74
N ALA A 328 -27.28 10.54 -24.08
CA ALA A 328 -27.44 10.50 -22.63
C ALA A 328 -26.35 11.38 -21.98
N ILE A 329 -26.77 12.37 -21.21
CA ILE A 329 -25.89 13.27 -20.45
C ILE A 329 -25.67 12.75 -19.06
N ASP A 330 -24.51 13.00 -18.51
CA ASP A 330 -24.20 12.69 -17.14
C ASP A 330 -25.02 13.63 -16.22
N ASP A 331 -25.83 13.06 -15.34
CA ASP A 331 -26.46 13.74 -14.22
C ASP A 331 -25.59 13.42 -12.99
N ASP A 332 -24.69 14.35 -12.69
CA ASP A 332 -23.69 14.20 -11.61
C ASP A 332 -24.34 14.41 -10.21
N ILE A 333 -25.61 14.02 -10.04
CA ILE A 333 -26.26 14.03 -8.74
C ILE A 333 -25.52 13.06 -7.81
N GLU A 334 -24.54 13.54 -7.10
CA GLU A 334 -24.01 12.86 -5.91
C GLU A 334 -25.05 13.02 -4.79
N GLY A 335 -26.14 12.26 -4.84
CA GLY A 335 -27.02 12.02 -3.71
C GLY A 335 -26.46 10.85 -2.92
N VAL A 336 -26.60 10.83 -1.63
CA VAL A 336 -26.46 9.62 -0.83
C VAL A 336 -27.73 8.81 -1.10
N GLU A 337 -27.61 7.62 -1.68
CA GLU A 337 -28.75 6.74 -1.82
C GLU A 337 -29.21 6.25 -0.44
N ASP A 338 -30.49 5.99 -0.31
CA ASP A 338 -31.05 5.38 0.91
C ASP A 338 -30.83 3.85 0.91
N VAL A 339 -29.61 3.43 0.52
CA VAL A 339 -29.20 2.04 0.50
C VAL A 339 -27.75 1.88 0.90
N ASN A 340 -27.46 0.90 1.74
CA ASN A 340 -26.13 0.55 2.18
C ASN A 340 -25.68 -0.74 1.51
N ILE A 341 -24.43 -0.76 1.06
CA ILE A 341 -23.74 -1.99 0.69
C ILE A 341 -23.13 -2.60 1.95
N LEU A 342 -23.37 -3.89 2.20
CA LEU A 342 -22.95 -4.54 3.42
C LEU A 342 -21.72 -5.40 3.15
N ALA A 343 -20.53 -4.91 3.56
CA ALA A 343 -19.31 -5.68 3.50
C ALA A 343 -19.03 -6.40 4.83
N TRP A 344 -18.32 -7.54 4.76
CA TRP A 344 -17.90 -8.28 5.94
C TRP A 344 -16.38 -8.30 6.03
N THR A 345 -15.85 -8.14 7.25
CA THR A 345 -14.41 -8.25 7.51
C THR A 345 -14.13 -8.89 8.87
N THR A 346 -13.04 -9.64 8.95
CA THR A 346 -12.47 -10.23 10.18
C THR A 346 -11.39 -9.36 10.78
N THR A 347 -11.05 -8.26 10.12
CA THR A 347 -9.98 -7.33 10.49
C THR A 347 -10.52 -5.90 10.64
N PRO A 348 -11.39 -5.61 11.64
CA PRO A 348 -11.89 -4.24 11.88
C PRO A 348 -10.79 -3.18 11.95
N TRP A 349 -9.59 -3.57 12.34
CA TRP A 349 -8.43 -2.69 12.43
C TRP A 349 -7.96 -2.13 11.07
N THR A 350 -8.35 -2.72 9.94
CA THR A 350 -8.02 -2.19 8.60
C THR A 350 -9.04 -1.19 8.05
N LEU A 351 -10.21 -1.07 8.68
CA LEU A 351 -11.28 -0.19 8.19
C LEU A 351 -10.87 1.29 8.05
N PRO A 352 -10.01 1.87 8.91
CA PRO A 352 -9.52 3.23 8.70
C PRO A 352 -8.70 3.43 7.42
N ALA A 353 -8.20 2.35 6.82
CA ALA A 353 -7.46 2.36 5.55
C ALA A 353 -8.29 1.88 4.36
N ASN A 354 -9.61 1.81 4.48
CA ASN A 354 -10.48 1.42 3.38
C ASN A 354 -10.36 2.38 2.19
N LEU A 355 -10.03 1.84 1.02
CA LEU A 355 -9.98 2.62 -0.21
C LEU A 355 -10.95 2.12 -1.28
N MET A 356 -11.34 0.84 -1.24
CA MET A 356 -12.20 0.22 -2.25
C MET A 356 -13.15 -0.79 -1.62
N LEU A 357 -14.17 -1.16 -2.38
CA LEU A 357 -14.95 -2.38 -2.19
C LEU A 357 -14.78 -3.28 -3.42
N ALA A 358 -14.82 -4.59 -3.21
CA ALA A 358 -14.76 -5.56 -4.29
C ALA A 358 -16.03 -6.41 -4.36
N VAL A 359 -16.47 -6.69 -5.59
CA VAL A 359 -17.62 -7.55 -5.91
C VAL A 359 -17.26 -8.49 -7.05
N SER A 360 -17.96 -9.60 -7.15
CA SER A 360 -17.91 -10.44 -8.36
C SER A 360 -18.94 -9.96 -9.38
N PRO A 361 -18.53 -9.58 -10.60
CA PRO A 361 -19.47 -9.12 -11.63
C PRO A 361 -20.52 -10.15 -12.02
N GLU A 362 -20.19 -11.44 -11.88
CA GLU A 362 -21.02 -12.57 -12.31
C GLU A 362 -22.04 -13.02 -11.26
N MET A 363 -21.83 -12.63 -9.99
CA MET A 363 -22.76 -12.96 -8.90
C MET A 363 -24.05 -12.16 -8.98
N THR A 364 -25.13 -12.74 -8.48
CA THR A 364 -26.40 -12.04 -8.24
C THR A 364 -26.38 -11.37 -6.88
N TYR A 365 -26.73 -10.10 -6.84
CA TYR A 365 -26.92 -9.33 -5.62
C TYR A 365 -28.37 -8.93 -5.45
N CYS A 366 -28.78 -8.80 -4.21
CA CYS A 366 -30.12 -8.38 -3.83
C CYS A 366 -30.09 -7.07 -3.05
N GLU A 367 -30.95 -6.14 -3.42
CA GLU A 367 -31.37 -5.07 -2.54
C GLU A 367 -32.51 -5.59 -1.69
N VAL A 368 -32.31 -5.57 -0.37
CA VAL A 368 -33.30 -6.10 0.60
C VAL A 368 -33.67 -5.02 1.61
N LEU A 369 -34.93 -5.04 2.02
CA LEU A 369 -35.44 -4.25 3.13
C LEU A 369 -35.52 -5.14 4.38
N VAL A 370 -34.74 -4.81 5.41
CA VAL A 370 -34.70 -5.53 6.68
C VAL A 370 -34.63 -4.55 7.84
N GLY A 371 -35.54 -4.67 8.80
CA GLY A 371 -35.58 -3.78 9.96
C GLY A 371 -35.76 -2.29 9.60
N GLY A 372 -36.30 -1.97 8.44
CA GLY A 372 -36.46 -0.60 7.94
C GLY A 372 -35.22 -0.03 7.22
N GLU A 373 -34.13 -0.77 7.13
CA GLU A 373 -32.93 -0.42 6.37
C GLU A 373 -32.85 -1.17 5.04
N LYS A 374 -32.36 -0.51 3.99
CA LYS A 374 -32.07 -1.13 2.71
C LYS A 374 -30.61 -1.55 2.65
N LEU A 375 -30.38 -2.84 2.37
CA LEU A 375 -29.04 -3.41 2.29
C LEU A 375 -28.84 -4.11 0.94
N ILE A 376 -27.61 -4.05 0.41
CA ILE A 376 -27.18 -4.84 -0.74
C ILE A 376 -26.27 -5.97 -0.24
N ILE A 377 -26.60 -7.21 -0.62
CA ILE A 377 -25.93 -8.45 -0.20
C ILE A 377 -26.00 -9.42 -1.38
N ALA A 378 -25.02 -10.31 -1.55
CA ALA A 378 -25.10 -11.38 -2.53
C ALA A 378 -26.28 -12.33 -2.22
N GLU A 379 -27.03 -12.77 -3.24
CA GLU A 379 -28.22 -13.59 -3.07
C GLU A 379 -27.95 -14.86 -2.26
N GLU A 380 -26.86 -15.56 -2.55
CA GLU A 380 -26.46 -16.79 -1.85
C GLU A 380 -26.08 -16.56 -0.37
N ALA A 381 -25.79 -15.32 0.03
CA ALA A 381 -25.42 -14.99 1.40
C ALA A 381 -26.62 -14.57 2.28
N LEU A 382 -27.78 -14.30 1.69
CA LEU A 382 -28.94 -13.73 2.41
C LEU A 382 -29.34 -14.52 3.63
N GLU A 383 -29.58 -15.84 3.51
CA GLU A 383 -30.04 -16.69 4.62
C GLU A 383 -29.03 -16.76 5.77
N ARG A 384 -27.75 -16.71 5.47
CA ARG A 384 -26.66 -16.74 6.46
C ARG A 384 -26.47 -15.38 7.14
N VAL A 385 -26.57 -14.30 6.38
CA VAL A 385 -26.32 -12.96 6.88
C VAL A 385 -27.52 -12.39 7.63
N LEU A 386 -28.72 -12.59 7.11
CA LEU A 386 -29.95 -12.03 7.68
C LEU A 386 -30.51 -12.89 8.82
N GLN A 387 -29.75 -12.95 9.91
CA GLN A 387 -30.10 -13.67 11.14
C GLN A 387 -29.96 -12.74 12.35
N ASP A 388 -30.68 -13.02 13.42
CA ASP A 388 -30.51 -12.34 14.71
C ASP A 388 -29.33 -12.94 15.52
N ASP A 389 -29.08 -12.39 16.72
CA ASP A 389 -28.00 -12.85 17.63
C ASP A 389 -28.20 -14.29 18.14
N LYS A 390 -29.36 -14.89 17.89
CA LYS A 390 -29.69 -16.29 18.22
C LYS A 390 -29.68 -17.19 16.99
N HIS A 391 -29.15 -16.69 15.87
CA HIS A 391 -29.12 -17.36 14.58
C HIS A 391 -30.53 -17.70 14.06
N GLN A 392 -31.56 -16.92 14.39
CA GLN A 392 -32.89 -17.07 13.82
C GLN A 392 -33.01 -16.15 12.60
N PRO A 393 -33.65 -16.59 11.52
CA PRO A 393 -33.87 -15.77 10.33
C PRO A 393 -34.62 -14.48 10.67
N LEU A 394 -34.13 -13.36 10.13
CA LEU A 394 -34.84 -12.09 10.17
C LEU A 394 -35.85 -12.02 9.05
N ASP A 395 -36.96 -11.32 9.30
CA ASP A 395 -37.93 -11.01 8.22
C ASP A 395 -37.32 -9.93 7.31
N TYR A 396 -37.30 -10.19 6.02
CA TYR A 396 -36.84 -9.27 5.00
C TYR A 396 -37.64 -9.36 3.70
N GLU A 397 -37.64 -8.28 2.94
CA GLU A 397 -38.25 -8.22 1.61
C GLU A 397 -37.15 -8.01 0.55
N VAL A 398 -37.16 -8.79 -0.51
CA VAL A 398 -36.26 -8.57 -1.65
C VAL A 398 -36.91 -7.57 -2.59
N LEU A 399 -36.31 -6.35 -2.63
CA LEU A 399 -36.82 -5.27 -3.46
C LEU A 399 -36.37 -5.40 -4.92
N ARG A 400 -35.11 -5.84 -5.13
CA ARG A 400 -34.51 -5.95 -6.45
C ARG A 400 -33.42 -7.03 -6.48
N ARG A 401 -33.29 -7.72 -7.64
CA ARG A 401 -32.15 -8.59 -7.97
C ARG A 401 -31.42 -8.05 -9.18
N PHE A 402 -30.09 -8.12 -9.16
CA PHE A 402 -29.27 -7.59 -10.24
C PHE A 402 -27.88 -8.25 -10.25
N SER A 403 -27.17 -8.12 -11.39
CA SER A 403 -25.80 -8.61 -11.53
C SER A 403 -24.81 -7.71 -10.80
N GLY A 404 -23.74 -8.29 -10.25
CA GLY A 404 -22.64 -7.52 -9.65
C GLY A 404 -21.99 -6.52 -10.60
N SER A 405 -22.09 -6.76 -11.92
CA SER A 405 -21.63 -5.80 -12.93
C SER A 405 -22.33 -4.44 -12.83
N GLU A 406 -23.53 -4.35 -12.26
CA GLU A 406 -24.24 -3.08 -12.04
C GLU A 406 -23.67 -2.28 -10.83
N LEU A 407 -22.89 -2.93 -9.96
CA LEU A 407 -22.21 -2.27 -8.85
C LEU A 407 -20.83 -1.75 -9.24
N VAL A 408 -20.19 -2.36 -10.22
CA VAL A 408 -18.84 -1.98 -10.65
C VAL A 408 -18.79 -0.52 -11.11
N GLY A 409 -17.80 0.21 -10.57
CA GLY A 409 -17.59 1.63 -10.85
C GLY A 409 -18.48 2.57 -10.02
N ARG A 410 -19.43 2.06 -9.22
CA ARG A 410 -20.23 2.91 -8.34
C ARG A 410 -19.40 3.39 -7.15
N ALA A 411 -19.63 4.64 -6.78
CA ALA A 411 -18.99 5.27 -5.62
C ALA A 411 -19.78 5.00 -4.34
N TYR A 412 -19.09 5.01 -3.21
CA TYR A 412 -19.70 4.95 -1.88
C TYR A 412 -19.10 6.00 -0.95
N GLN A 413 -19.83 6.36 0.08
CA GLN A 413 -19.36 7.31 1.08
C GLN A 413 -18.26 6.68 1.93
N PRO A 414 -17.06 7.31 2.06
CA PRO A 414 -16.01 6.82 2.94
C PRO A 414 -16.51 6.73 4.38
N LEU A 415 -15.95 5.81 5.15
CA LEU A 415 -16.25 5.70 6.57
C LEU A 415 -15.79 6.97 7.28
N ASP A 416 -16.65 7.50 8.14
CA ASP A 416 -16.33 8.67 8.98
C ASP A 416 -15.43 8.23 10.15
N VAL A 417 -14.17 7.95 9.87
CA VAL A 417 -13.14 7.55 10.84
C VAL A 417 -12.00 8.57 10.95
N GLY A 418 -12.16 9.73 10.33
CA GLY A 418 -11.19 10.83 10.41
C GLY A 418 -9.85 10.55 9.76
N SER A 419 -9.79 9.57 8.85
CA SER A 419 -8.57 9.29 8.08
C SER A 419 -8.33 10.36 7.03
N ALA A 420 -7.07 10.79 6.87
CA ALA A 420 -6.64 11.75 5.86
C ALA A 420 -6.43 11.05 4.51
N TYR A 421 -7.54 10.59 3.91
CA TYR A 421 -7.49 9.88 2.62
C TYR A 421 -6.79 10.70 1.54
N PRO A 422 -6.03 10.05 0.63
CA PRO A 422 -5.40 10.74 -0.49
C PRO A 422 -6.44 11.36 -1.43
N GLU A 423 -6.10 12.47 -2.07
CA GLU A 423 -6.90 13.08 -3.13
C GLU A 423 -6.73 12.28 -4.44
N ASP A 424 -7.45 11.18 -4.57
CA ASP A 424 -7.48 10.34 -5.76
C ASP A 424 -8.95 10.04 -6.13
N ALA A 425 -9.36 10.41 -7.33
CA ALA A 425 -10.71 10.17 -7.82
C ALA A 425 -11.08 8.69 -8.00
N LYS A 426 -10.12 7.78 -7.90
CA LYS A 426 -10.32 6.34 -8.04
C LYS A 426 -10.69 5.65 -6.73
N ILE A 427 -10.38 6.25 -5.58
CA ILE A 427 -10.72 5.62 -4.29
C ILE A 427 -12.22 5.71 -3.99
N HIS A 428 -12.68 4.91 -3.05
CA HIS A 428 -14.07 4.79 -2.61
C HIS A 428 -15.06 4.43 -3.74
N HIS A 429 -14.59 3.58 -4.66
CA HIS A 429 -15.40 2.96 -5.71
C HIS A 429 -15.42 1.44 -5.55
N ILE A 430 -16.38 0.81 -6.22
CA ILE A 430 -16.58 -0.65 -6.24
C ILE A 430 -15.86 -1.21 -7.46
N TYR A 431 -14.99 -2.20 -7.24
CA TYR A 431 -14.17 -2.83 -8.25
C TYR A 431 -14.54 -4.30 -8.46
N PRO A 432 -14.37 -4.84 -9.68
CA PRO A 432 -14.54 -6.26 -9.94
C PRO A 432 -13.34 -7.03 -9.39
N ALA A 433 -13.59 -8.20 -8.76
CA ALA A 433 -12.52 -9.08 -8.32
C ALA A 433 -12.96 -10.56 -8.33
N ASP A 434 -12.08 -11.42 -8.85
CA ASP A 434 -12.34 -12.86 -9.01
C ASP A 434 -12.25 -13.63 -7.69
N PHE A 435 -11.53 -13.08 -6.69
CA PHE A 435 -11.40 -13.70 -5.37
C PHE A 435 -12.63 -13.52 -4.46
N VAL A 436 -13.62 -12.74 -4.89
CA VAL A 436 -14.86 -12.56 -4.12
C VAL A 436 -15.69 -13.85 -4.18
N THR A 437 -16.01 -14.42 -3.00
CA THR A 437 -16.81 -15.64 -2.87
C THR A 437 -18.00 -15.41 -1.94
N THR A 438 -18.94 -16.35 -1.93
CA THR A 438 -20.09 -16.39 -1.02
C THR A 438 -19.97 -17.46 0.07
N GLU A 439 -18.83 -18.18 0.15
CA GLU A 439 -18.60 -19.20 1.18
C GLU A 439 -18.63 -18.62 2.60
N SER A 440 -18.15 -17.38 2.72
CA SER A 440 -18.22 -16.58 3.96
C SER A 440 -18.58 -15.13 3.64
N GLY A 441 -19.00 -14.37 4.66
CA GLY A 441 -19.30 -12.94 4.51
C GLY A 441 -20.54 -12.66 3.65
N THR A 442 -20.55 -11.55 2.96
CA THR A 442 -21.72 -10.96 2.26
C THR A 442 -21.61 -11.04 0.74
N GLY A 443 -20.52 -11.58 0.18
CA GLY A 443 -20.18 -11.48 -1.24
C GLY A 443 -19.68 -10.08 -1.63
N ILE A 444 -19.33 -9.24 -0.66
CA ILE A 444 -18.75 -7.91 -0.84
C ILE A 444 -17.58 -7.78 0.11
N VAL A 445 -16.40 -7.45 -0.42
CA VAL A 445 -15.15 -7.41 0.34
C VAL A 445 -14.69 -5.97 0.53
N HIS A 446 -14.36 -5.62 1.77
CA HIS A 446 -13.64 -4.40 2.13
C HIS A 446 -12.19 -4.52 1.71
N ILE A 447 -11.66 -3.52 1.02
CA ILE A 447 -10.31 -3.51 0.44
C ILE A 447 -9.47 -2.40 1.04
N ALA A 448 -8.34 -2.81 1.63
CA ALA A 448 -7.31 -1.92 2.16
C ALA A 448 -5.92 -2.30 1.59
N PRO A 449 -5.49 -1.72 0.47
CA PRO A 449 -4.29 -2.12 -0.27
C PRO A 449 -3.00 -2.18 0.55
N ALA A 450 -2.94 -1.44 1.65
CA ALA A 450 -1.79 -1.46 2.54
C ALA A 450 -1.68 -2.73 3.41
N TYR A 451 -2.75 -3.57 3.53
CA TYR A 451 -2.85 -4.60 4.58
C TYR A 451 -3.37 -5.97 4.12
N GLY A 452 -3.52 -6.21 2.82
CA GLY A 452 -3.90 -7.51 2.24
C GLY A 452 -3.20 -7.75 0.90
N GLU A 453 -2.77 -9.00 0.63
CA GLU A 453 -2.10 -9.34 -0.64
C GLU A 453 -3.04 -9.12 -1.83
N ASP A 454 -4.26 -9.67 -1.78
CA ASP A 454 -5.27 -9.50 -2.84
C ASP A 454 -5.71 -8.03 -2.97
N ASP A 455 -5.83 -7.33 -1.83
CA ASP A 455 -6.16 -5.91 -1.77
C ASP A 455 -5.11 -5.05 -2.47
N PHE A 456 -3.82 -5.37 -2.23
CA PHE A 456 -2.69 -4.69 -2.84
C PHE A 456 -2.65 -4.89 -4.36
N GLU A 457 -2.81 -6.14 -4.81
CA GLU A 457 -2.79 -6.44 -6.26
C GLU A 457 -3.99 -5.79 -6.97
N LEU A 458 -5.17 -5.78 -6.34
CA LEU A 458 -6.33 -5.07 -6.88
C LEU A 458 -6.09 -3.56 -6.95
N GLY A 459 -5.50 -2.96 -5.91
CA GLY A 459 -5.10 -1.55 -5.89
C GLY A 459 -4.12 -1.22 -7.00
N LYS A 460 -3.05 -2.01 -7.12
CA LYS A 460 -2.01 -1.86 -8.14
C LYS A 460 -2.57 -1.98 -9.56
N ALA A 461 -3.43 -2.95 -9.83
CA ALA A 461 -4.06 -3.15 -11.14
C ALA A 461 -4.91 -1.93 -11.55
N ASN A 462 -5.46 -1.19 -10.60
CA ASN A 462 -6.28 0.01 -10.82
C ASN A 462 -5.50 1.32 -10.62
N GLY A 463 -4.19 1.27 -10.35
CA GLY A 463 -3.34 2.44 -10.14
C GLY A 463 -3.70 3.21 -8.86
N ILE A 464 -4.11 2.50 -7.80
CA ILE A 464 -4.39 3.03 -6.46
C ILE A 464 -3.25 2.62 -5.53
N ALA A 465 -2.55 3.61 -4.98
CA ALA A 465 -1.43 3.37 -4.08
C ALA A 465 -1.91 2.89 -2.69
N PRO A 466 -1.11 2.09 -1.96
CA PRO A 466 -1.40 1.72 -0.59
C PRO A 466 -1.52 2.95 0.32
N PHE A 467 -2.54 2.97 1.16
CA PHE A 467 -2.75 4.03 2.16
C PHE A 467 -2.49 3.49 3.56
N HIS A 468 -1.41 3.97 4.17
CA HIS A 468 -1.01 3.56 5.50
C HIS A 468 -1.64 4.44 6.56
N VAL A 469 -2.14 3.84 7.62
CA VAL A 469 -2.69 4.51 8.82
C VAL A 469 -2.02 4.03 10.10
N ILE A 470 -1.14 3.02 10.01
CA ILE A 470 -0.43 2.37 11.11
C ILE A 470 1.07 2.50 10.86
N ASP A 471 1.82 2.91 11.88
CA ASP A 471 3.27 3.06 11.82
C ASP A 471 4.01 1.71 11.92
N ASP A 472 5.34 1.76 11.89
CA ASP A 472 6.19 0.57 11.91
C ASP A 472 6.10 -0.21 13.22
N ASP A 473 5.75 0.45 14.31
CA ASP A 473 5.63 -0.13 15.65
C ASP A 473 4.20 -0.65 15.94
N GLY A 474 3.28 -0.54 14.97
CA GLY A 474 1.90 -1.04 15.06
C GLY A 474 0.92 -0.08 15.73
N TYR A 475 1.20 1.22 15.75
CA TYR A 475 0.29 2.24 16.29
C TYR A 475 -0.34 3.05 15.18
N TYR A 476 -1.61 3.44 15.35
CA TYR A 476 -2.25 4.36 14.42
C TYR A 476 -1.59 5.74 14.51
N PHE A 477 -1.10 6.25 13.40
CA PHE A 477 -0.63 7.64 13.28
C PHE A 477 -1.67 8.56 12.63
N ASP A 478 -2.67 7.99 11.99
CA ASP A 478 -3.79 8.67 11.34
C ASP A 478 -5.13 8.12 11.84
N SER A 479 -6.24 8.79 11.51
CA SER A 479 -7.61 8.53 11.96
C SER A 479 -7.93 8.97 13.40
N ILE A 480 -9.21 8.84 13.80
CA ILE A 480 -9.67 9.08 15.18
C ILE A 480 -9.07 8.09 16.19
N TYR A 481 -8.42 7.04 15.71
CA TYR A 481 -7.77 6.01 16.54
C TYR A 481 -6.29 6.29 16.79
N LYS A 482 -5.77 7.44 16.36
CA LYS A 482 -4.36 7.84 16.50
C LYS A 482 -3.82 7.60 17.92
N GLY A 483 -2.62 7.02 18.00
CA GLY A 483 -1.91 6.67 19.23
C GLY A 483 -2.34 5.35 19.87
N ARG A 484 -3.29 4.61 19.29
CA ARG A 484 -3.68 3.27 19.78
C ARG A 484 -2.87 2.19 19.07
N GLU A 485 -2.57 1.14 19.82
CA GLU A 485 -1.93 -0.07 19.28
C GLU A 485 -2.99 -0.93 18.57
N VAL A 486 -2.63 -1.48 17.41
CA VAL A 486 -3.55 -2.10 16.45
C VAL A 486 -4.31 -3.30 17.03
N TRP A 487 -3.61 -4.25 17.67
CA TRP A 487 -4.24 -5.50 18.12
C TRP A 487 -5.19 -5.30 19.30
N SER A 488 -4.81 -4.44 20.23
CA SER A 488 -5.67 -4.06 21.36
C SER A 488 -6.86 -3.22 20.91
N SER A 489 -6.76 -2.53 19.79
CA SER A 489 -7.81 -1.65 19.26
C SER A 489 -8.88 -2.41 18.46
N ASN A 490 -8.65 -3.64 18.03
CA ASN A 490 -9.55 -4.37 17.15
C ASN A 490 -11.00 -4.46 17.69
N LYS A 491 -11.14 -4.87 18.94
CA LYS A 491 -12.46 -4.90 19.61
C LYS A 491 -13.05 -3.51 19.87
N TYR A 492 -12.20 -2.54 20.17
CA TYR A 492 -12.60 -1.17 20.40
C TYR A 492 -13.18 -0.55 19.12
N ILE A 493 -12.50 -0.70 18.00
CA ILE A 493 -12.95 -0.18 16.69
C ILE A 493 -14.29 -0.79 16.30
N ALA A 494 -14.43 -2.12 16.43
CA ALA A 494 -15.69 -2.80 16.15
C ALA A 494 -16.86 -2.23 16.95
N LYS A 495 -16.65 -1.99 18.24
CA LYS A 495 -17.66 -1.42 19.14
C LYS A 495 -17.95 0.04 18.85
N ASP A 496 -16.93 0.88 18.66
CA ASP A 496 -17.08 2.30 18.34
C ASP A 496 -17.91 2.48 17.04
N LEU A 497 -17.58 1.73 16.00
CA LEU A 497 -18.31 1.78 14.74
C LEU A 497 -19.75 1.26 14.87
N ALA A 498 -20.01 0.31 15.76
CA ALA A 498 -21.37 -0.17 16.03
C ALA A 498 -22.19 0.88 16.79
N GLU A 499 -21.61 1.53 17.82
CA GLU A 499 -22.26 2.62 18.57
C GLU A 499 -22.59 3.83 17.66
N ARG A 500 -21.81 4.04 16.60
CA ARG A 500 -22.03 5.07 15.59
C ARG A 500 -22.97 4.63 14.44
N GLY A 501 -23.50 3.41 14.52
CA GLY A 501 -24.43 2.88 13.52
C GLY A 501 -23.81 2.52 12.15
N ILE A 502 -22.48 2.49 12.05
CA ILE A 502 -21.72 2.11 10.83
C ILE A 502 -21.66 0.58 10.71
N VAL A 503 -21.47 -0.12 11.82
CA VAL A 503 -21.51 -1.58 11.86
C VAL A 503 -22.94 -2.03 12.09
N TRP A 504 -23.42 -2.92 11.21
CA TRP A 504 -24.74 -3.52 11.30
C TRP A 504 -24.79 -4.63 12.35
N ARG A 505 -23.75 -5.49 12.41
CA ARG A 505 -23.63 -6.59 13.37
C ARG A 505 -22.17 -6.90 13.67
N ILE A 506 -21.88 -7.31 14.92
CA ILE A 506 -20.60 -7.85 15.37
C ILE A 506 -20.77 -9.33 15.65
N GLU A 507 -19.90 -10.16 15.12
CA GLU A 507 -19.78 -11.58 15.47
C GLU A 507 -18.36 -11.85 15.99
N TYR A 508 -18.18 -13.00 16.64
CA TYR A 508 -16.85 -13.43 17.07
C TYR A 508 -16.53 -14.75 16.39
N ILE A 509 -15.41 -14.76 15.64
CA ILE A 509 -14.95 -15.95 14.95
C ILE A 509 -13.75 -16.53 15.64
N ARG A 510 -13.70 -17.86 15.66
CA ARG A 510 -12.53 -18.61 16.12
C ARG A 510 -11.78 -19.12 14.91
N HIS A 511 -10.51 -18.70 14.77
CA HIS A 511 -9.68 -19.05 13.62
C HIS A 511 -8.19 -19.15 13.99
N GLU A 512 -7.42 -19.82 13.14
CA GLU A 512 -5.96 -19.87 13.26
C GLU A 512 -5.35 -18.57 12.74
N TYR A 513 -4.43 -17.99 13.52
CA TYR A 513 -3.75 -16.75 13.19
C TYR A 513 -2.24 -16.90 13.35
N PRO A 514 -1.40 -16.34 12.44
CA PRO A 514 0.05 -16.44 12.54
C PRO A 514 0.62 -15.52 13.63
N PHE A 515 1.55 -16.10 14.41
CA PHE A 515 2.35 -15.40 15.40
C PHE A 515 3.83 -15.56 15.07
N ASN A 516 4.62 -14.53 15.31
CA ASN A 516 6.06 -14.68 15.23
C ASN A 516 6.55 -15.53 16.41
N PRO A 517 7.22 -16.68 16.17
CA PRO A 517 7.69 -17.57 17.23
C PRO A 517 8.65 -16.89 18.22
N ARG A 518 9.35 -15.84 17.77
CA ARG A 518 10.38 -15.13 18.56
C ARG A 518 9.80 -13.99 19.39
N SER A 519 9.03 -13.09 18.76
CA SER A 519 8.41 -11.96 19.45
C SER A 519 7.19 -12.37 20.27
N LYS A 520 6.56 -13.50 19.93
CA LYS A 520 5.25 -13.95 20.41
C LYS A 520 4.10 -12.98 20.09
N GLN A 521 4.32 -12.07 19.12
CA GLN A 521 3.33 -11.11 18.64
C GLN A 521 2.58 -11.66 17.43
N ARG A 522 1.36 -11.18 17.24
CA ARG A 522 0.60 -11.39 16.00
C ARG A 522 1.34 -10.80 14.84
N ILE A 523 1.32 -11.47 13.70
CA ILE A 523 1.90 -10.97 12.47
C ILE A 523 0.88 -10.09 11.75
N MET A 524 1.31 -8.91 11.32
CA MET A 524 0.55 -8.04 10.44
C MET A 524 0.92 -8.32 8.99
N TYR A 525 -0.04 -8.32 8.09
CA TYR A 525 0.23 -8.18 6.67
C TYR A 525 0.32 -6.70 6.36
N ARG A 526 1.40 -6.25 5.70
CA ARG A 526 1.64 -4.84 5.42
C ARG A 526 2.41 -4.65 4.13
N ALA A 527 1.97 -3.71 3.28
CA ALA A 527 2.72 -3.26 2.11
C ALA A 527 3.97 -2.51 2.57
N ILE A 528 5.13 -2.92 2.08
CA ILE A 528 6.42 -2.37 2.48
C ILE A 528 7.31 -2.21 1.27
N PRO A 529 7.88 -1.01 1.05
CA PRO A 529 8.92 -0.83 0.05
C PRO A 529 10.18 -1.58 0.48
N SER A 530 10.62 -2.47 -0.39
CA SER A 530 11.72 -3.39 -0.11
C SER A 530 12.52 -3.70 -1.38
N TRP A 531 13.67 -4.33 -1.19
CA TRP A 531 14.48 -4.86 -2.28
C TRP A 531 14.21 -6.36 -2.41
N PHE A 532 13.88 -6.79 -3.62
CA PHE A 532 13.50 -8.16 -3.93
C PHE A 532 14.44 -8.77 -4.95
N MET A 533 14.66 -10.08 -4.83
CA MET A 533 15.22 -10.88 -5.88
C MET A 533 14.09 -11.61 -6.62
N ASP A 534 13.96 -11.33 -7.92
CA ASP A 534 13.09 -12.10 -8.81
C ASP A 534 13.69 -13.49 -9.02
N ILE A 535 12.96 -14.50 -8.60
CA ILE A 535 13.35 -15.91 -8.75
C ILE A 535 12.45 -16.65 -9.75
N GLY A 536 11.44 -15.99 -10.30
CA GLY A 536 10.45 -16.62 -11.18
C GLY A 536 11.08 -17.29 -12.40
N GLU A 537 11.99 -16.59 -13.06
CA GLU A 537 12.70 -17.10 -14.24
C GLU A 537 13.74 -18.19 -13.90
N GLU A 538 14.23 -18.23 -12.66
CA GLU A 538 15.25 -19.19 -12.22
C GLU A 538 14.67 -20.53 -11.77
N LYS A 539 13.38 -20.59 -11.42
CA LYS A 539 12.74 -21.82 -10.92
C LYS A 539 12.92 -23.04 -11.83
N PRO A 540 12.77 -22.96 -13.16
CA PRO A 540 12.98 -24.09 -14.03
C PRO A 540 14.41 -24.64 -13.94
N LEU A 541 15.43 -23.76 -13.91
CA LEU A 541 16.83 -24.13 -13.77
C LEU A 541 17.11 -24.77 -12.41
N LEU A 542 16.59 -24.18 -11.32
CA LEU A 542 16.74 -24.72 -9.96
C LEU A 542 16.13 -26.12 -9.84
N LEU A 543 14.95 -26.33 -10.42
CA LEU A 543 14.29 -27.65 -10.44
C LEU A 543 15.08 -28.66 -11.28
N GLU A 544 15.63 -28.26 -12.42
CA GLU A 544 16.50 -29.09 -13.24
C GLU A 544 17.78 -29.51 -12.49
N GLN A 545 18.44 -28.56 -11.81
CA GLN A 545 19.64 -28.85 -11.02
C GLN A 545 19.33 -29.73 -9.81
N ASN A 546 18.16 -29.61 -9.21
CA ASN A 546 17.72 -30.54 -8.18
C ASN A 546 17.67 -32.00 -8.68
N GLU A 547 17.32 -32.24 -9.95
CA GLU A 547 17.35 -33.58 -10.53
C GLU A 547 18.76 -34.22 -10.56
N ASN A 548 19.78 -33.40 -10.65
CA ASN A 548 21.20 -33.83 -10.64
C ASN A 548 21.72 -34.10 -9.20
N THR A 549 20.93 -33.78 -8.17
CA THR A 549 21.31 -33.94 -6.74
C THR A 549 20.76 -35.24 -6.15
N ASN A 550 21.61 -35.99 -5.43
CA ASN A 550 21.19 -37.20 -4.73
C ASN A 550 20.75 -36.85 -3.30
N TRP A 551 19.47 -37.05 -3.00
CA TRP A 551 18.88 -36.77 -1.71
C TRP A 551 18.78 -38.02 -0.81
N PHE A 552 19.11 -37.85 0.46
CA PHE A 552 18.94 -38.86 1.50
C PHE A 552 18.25 -38.24 2.73
N PRO A 553 17.00 -38.64 3.03
CA PRO A 553 16.15 -39.61 2.31
C PRO A 553 15.58 -39.06 0.98
N ALA A 554 15.46 -39.93 0.00
CA ALA A 554 15.11 -39.58 -1.39
C ALA A 554 13.76 -38.86 -1.55
N HIS A 555 12.78 -39.09 -0.66
CA HIS A 555 11.46 -38.47 -0.73
C HIS A 555 11.49 -36.95 -0.53
N LEU A 556 12.56 -36.39 0.05
CA LEU A 556 12.70 -34.94 0.23
C LEU A 556 12.88 -34.21 -1.09
N LYS A 557 13.50 -34.83 -2.09
CA LYS A 557 13.79 -34.26 -3.40
C LYS A 557 12.54 -33.63 -4.07
N HIS A 558 11.52 -34.47 -4.30
CA HIS A 558 10.27 -34.06 -4.97
C HIS A 558 9.17 -33.68 -3.99
N GLY A 559 9.20 -34.25 -2.77
CA GLY A 559 8.13 -34.08 -1.79
C GLY A 559 8.13 -32.72 -1.10
N ARG A 560 9.30 -32.22 -0.74
CA ARG A 560 9.43 -30.93 -0.02
C ARG A 560 10.26 -29.91 -0.78
N PHE A 561 11.47 -30.27 -1.20
CA PHE A 561 12.41 -29.29 -1.76
C PHE A 561 11.91 -28.73 -3.08
N ALA A 562 11.55 -29.57 -4.04
CA ALA A 562 11.00 -29.13 -5.33
C ALA A 562 9.73 -28.29 -5.16
N LYS A 563 8.83 -28.68 -4.25
CA LYS A 563 7.62 -27.90 -3.98
C LYS A 563 7.92 -26.53 -3.37
N ASN A 564 8.92 -26.43 -2.51
CA ASN A 564 9.34 -25.14 -1.94
C ASN A 564 9.86 -24.20 -3.05
N ILE A 565 10.68 -24.72 -3.97
CA ILE A 565 11.18 -23.94 -5.11
C ILE A 565 10.02 -23.49 -6.00
N ASP A 566 9.13 -24.40 -6.37
CA ASP A 566 7.99 -24.13 -7.26
C ASP A 566 7.07 -23.03 -6.70
N GLN A 567 6.81 -23.08 -5.39
CA GLN A 567 5.94 -22.12 -4.70
C GLN A 567 6.67 -20.89 -4.15
N ALA A 568 7.98 -20.78 -4.33
CA ALA A 568 8.75 -19.67 -3.79
C ALA A 568 8.28 -18.33 -4.36
N PRO A 569 7.95 -17.34 -3.52
CA PRO A 569 7.74 -15.95 -3.95
C PRO A 569 9.08 -15.30 -4.24
N ASP A 570 9.07 -14.11 -4.84
CA ASP A 570 10.26 -13.28 -4.88
C ASP A 570 10.84 -13.09 -3.48
N TRP A 571 12.15 -13.17 -3.40
CA TRP A 571 12.83 -13.12 -2.11
C TRP A 571 13.07 -11.67 -1.67
N ASN A 572 12.47 -11.26 -0.55
CA ASN A 572 12.77 -9.98 0.08
C ASN A 572 14.15 -10.01 0.72
N LEU A 573 15.10 -9.26 0.14
CA LEU A 573 16.50 -9.17 0.57
C LEU A 573 16.75 -8.12 1.63
N SER A 574 15.88 -7.11 1.78
CA SER A 574 16.12 -5.99 2.70
C SER A 574 15.44 -6.17 4.04
N ARG A 575 16.11 -5.73 5.11
CA ARG A 575 15.60 -5.73 6.49
C ARG A 575 15.79 -4.36 7.14
N ASP A 576 14.78 -3.94 7.91
CA ASP A 576 14.81 -2.72 8.72
C ASP A 576 15.44 -3.01 10.10
N ARG A 577 16.67 -3.51 10.07
CA ARG A 577 17.41 -3.96 11.24
C ARG A 577 18.82 -3.37 11.27
N PHE A 578 19.62 -3.78 12.25
CA PHE A 578 20.92 -3.17 12.53
C PHE A 578 22.10 -4.13 12.38
N TRP A 579 21.96 -5.39 12.79
CA TRP A 579 23.06 -6.35 12.87
C TRP A 579 22.99 -7.38 11.74
N ALA A 580 23.47 -6.98 10.58
CA ALA A 580 23.71 -7.79 9.38
C ALA A 580 24.60 -6.99 8.43
N SER A 581 25.04 -7.58 7.32
CA SER A 581 25.73 -6.87 6.24
C SER A 581 24.87 -5.72 5.73
N ALA A 582 25.43 -4.52 5.71
CA ALA A 582 24.77 -3.36 5.17
C ALA A 582 24.47 -3.54 3.68
N MET A 583 23.30 -3.15 3.22
CA MET A 583 22.98 -3.20 1.79
C MET A 583 23.91 -2.30 0.99
N PRO A 584 24.55 -2.83 -0.08
CA PRO A 584 25.52 -2.06 -0.88
C PRO A 584 24.85 -1.16 -1.93
N VAL A 585 23.83 -0.41 -1.52
CA VAL A 585 23.00 0.41 -2.40
C VAL A 585 23.05 1.86 -1.97
N TRP A 586 23.43 2.75 -2.88
CA TRP A 586 23.37 4.20 -2.72
C TRP A 586 22.34 4.78 -3.67
N LYS A 587 21.52 5.68 -3.17
CA LYS A 587 20.51 6.42 -3.96
C LYS A 587 20.95 7.87 -4.09
N GLY A 588 20.89 8.37 -5.30
CA GLY A 588 21.08 9.77 -5.63
C GLY A 588 19.84 10.61 -5.33
N ASP A 589 20.03 11.88 -5.09
CA ASP A 589 18.94 12.85 -4.84
C ASP A 589 18.02 13.08 -6.06
N LYS A 590 18.43 12.61 -7.25
CA LYS A 590 17.62 12.61 -8.48
C LYS A 590 16.98 11.24 -8.76
N GLY A 591 17.12 10.27 -7.85
CA GLY A 591 16.53 8.94 -7.95
C GLY A 591 17.39 7.88 -8.63
N THR A 592 18.62 8.22 -9.04
CA THR A 592 19.55 7.22 -9.59
C THR A 592 19.99 6.22 -8.52
N VAL A 593 20.11 4.95 -8.89
CA VAL A 593 20.58 3.88 -8.00
C VAL A 593 21.99 3.45 -8.38
N ARG A 594 22.87 3.37 -7.39
CA ARG A 594 24.23 2.83 -7.54
C ARG A 594 24.42 1.65 -6.60
N VAL A 595 24.76 0.49 -7.15
CA VAL A 595 25.12 -0.71 -6.38
C VAL A 595 26.64 -0.87 -6.41
N VAL A 596 27.23 -1.04 -5.25
CA VAL A 596 28.69 -1.18 -5.07
C VAL A 596 29.02 -2.64 -4.77
N GLY A 597 29.95 -3.22 -5.49
CA GLY A 597 30.30 -4.65 -5.38
C GLY A 597 31.60 -4.94 -4.64
N SER A 598 32.38 -3.92 -4.26
CA SER A 598 33.60 -4.10 -3.49
C SER A 598 33.96 -2.86 -2.67
N TYR A 599 34.79 -3.05 -1.66
CA TYR A 599 35.27 -1.93 -0.85
C TYR A 599 36.24 -1.03 -1.62
N ALA A 600 37.00 -1.61 -2.55
CA ALA A 600 37.87 -0.84 -3.44
C ALA A 600 37.04 0.09 -4.36
N GLU A 601 35.92 -0.39 -4.93
CA GLU A 601 34.99 0.46 -5.69
C GLU A 601 34.41 1.57 -4.83
N LEU A 602 33.99 1.27 -3.59
CA LEU A 602 33.48 2.29 -2.67
C LEU A 602 34.52 3.34 -2.34
N ALA A 603 35.77 2.93 -2.09
CA ALA A 603 36.88 3.83 -1.83
C ALA A 603 37.21 4.72 -3.04
N GLU A 604 37.13 4.20 -4.25
CA GLU A 604 37.30 4.98 -5.49
C GLU A 604 36.21 6.05 -5.62
N LEU A 605 34.95 5.72 -5.30
CA LEU A 605 33.82 6.64 -5.39
C LEU A 605 33.81 7.70 -4.30
N SER A 606 34.16 7.33 -3.07
CA SER A 606 33.99 8.19 -1.88
C SER A 606 35.30 8.79 -1.33
N GLY A 607 36.43 8.19 -1.68
CA GLY A 607 37.73 8.51 -1.06
C GLY A 607 37.89 7.97 0.38
N VAL A 608 36.99 7.08 0.84
CA VAL A 608 36.96 6.59 2.23
C VAL A 608 37.14 5.08 2.27
N GLU A 609 38.05 4.62 3.12
CA GLU A 609 38.17 3.20 3.49
C GLU A 609 37.78 3.01 4.96
N LEU A 610 37.11 1.90 5.29
CA LEU A 610 36.71 1.56 6.65
C LEU A 610 37.36 0.25 7.10
N ASP A 611 37.56 0.15 8.42
CA ASP A 611 37.93 -1.12 9.05
C ASP A 611 36.73 -2.05 9.23
N ASP A 612 35.53 -1.47 9.35
CA ASP A 612 34.26 -2.16 9.57
C ASP A 612 33.17 -1.56 8.69
N TYR A 613 32.54 -2.36 7.83
CA TYR A 613 31.48 -1.94 6.91
C TYR A 613 30.07 -2.23 7.41
N HIS A 614 29.92 -2.52 8.71
CA HIS A 614 28.60 -2.51 9.34
C HIS A 614 28.07 -1.09 9.52
N ARG A 615 26.77 -0.97 9.80
CA ARG A 615 26.17 0.23 10.34
C ARG A 615 26.75 0.53 11.73
N PRO A 616 26.90 1.79 12.16
CA PRO A 616 26.58 3.02 11.41
C PRO A 616 27.74 3.51 10.53
N TRP A 617 28.94 2.89 10.57
CA TRP A 617 30.13 3.43 9.91
C TRP A 617 29.94 3.61 8.40
N VAL A 618 29.40 2.59 7.73
CA VAL A 618 29.15 2.66 6.28
C VAL A 618 28.03 3.65 5.91
N ASP A 619 27.12 3.93 6.84
CA ASP A 619 26.00 4.87 6.62
C ASP A 619 26.48 6.31 6.39
N SER A 620 27.66 6.66 6.91
CA SER A 620 28.25 7.99 6.76
C SER A 620 28.92 8.21 5.40
N ILE A 621 29.10 7.16 4.61
CA ILE A 621 29.75 7.26 3.30
C ILE A 621 28.77 7.82 2.28
N THR A 622 29.10 8.98 1.74
CA THR A 622 28.40 9.63 0.64
C THR A 622 29.39 9.99 -0.47
N PHE A 623 28.93 10.18 -1.67
CA PHE A 623 29.75 10.63 -2.79
C PHE A 623 28.89 11.33 -3.84
N ASP A 624 29.56 12.09 -4.72
CA ASP A 624 28.90 12.86 -5.79
C ASP A 624 29.34 12.31 -7.16
N ILE A 625 28.39 12.03 -8.04
CA ILE A 625 28.64 11.62 -9.44
C ILE A 625 27.73 12.45 -10.35
N ASP A 626 28.30 13.08 -11.37
CA ASP A 626 27.60 13.86 -12.39
C ASP A 626 26.63 14.93 -11.80
N GLY A 627 27.02 15.52 -10.67
CA GLY A 627 26.23 16.52 -9.96
C GLY A 627 24.99 15.99 -9.25
N GLU A 628 24.99 14.71 -8.92
CA GLU A 628 24.01 14.04 -8.09
C GLU A 628 24.67 13.53 -6.81
N HIS A 629 24.05 13.79 -5.66
CA HIS A 629 24.55 13.38 -4.34
C HIS A 629 23.99 12.04 -3.94
N PHE A 630 24.86 11.06 -3.66
CA PHE A 630 24.48 9.69 -3.32
C PHE A 630 24.65 9.41 -1.83
N LYS A 631 23.57 8.85 -1.24
CA LYS A 631 23.54 8.39 0.14
C LYS A 631 23.09 6.92 0.19
N ARG A 632 23.68 6.14 1.11
CA ARG A 632 23.32 4.72 1.27
C ARG A 632 21.88 4.57 1.75
N VAL A 633 21.19 3.51 1.28
CA VAL A 633 19.88 3.13 1.80
C VAL A 633 19.99 2.59 3.23
N ASP A 634 19.02 2.94 4.08
CA ASP A 634 19.05 2.67 5.52
C ASP A 634 18.56 1.24 5.86
N LYS A 635 19.07 0.25 5.11
CA LYS A 635 18.69 -1.15 5.18
C LYS A 635 19.91 -2.04 5.37
N VAL A 636 19.69 -3.25 5.92
CA VAL A 636 20.67 -4.34 5.93
C VAL A 636 20.14 -5.52 5.11
N LEU A 637 21.01 -6.43 4.72
CA LEU A 637 20.65 -7.64 4.00
C LEU A 637 19.98 -8.68 4.90
N ASP A 638 19.15 -9.52 4.30
CA ASP A 638 18.69 -10.76 4.94
C ASP A 638 19.88 -11.66 5.26
N CYS A 639 19.99 -12.12 6.51
CA CYS A 639 21.07 -13.03 6.94
C CYS A 639 21.09 -14.35 6.14
N TRP A 640 19.98 -14.76 5.54
CA TRP A 640 19.93 -15.90 4.64
C TRP A 640 20.66 -15.66 3.31
N PHE A 641 20.74 -14.43 2.84
CA PHE A 641 21.55 -14.09 1.68
C PHE A 641 23.05 -14.24 1.98
N GLU A 642 23.45 -13.89 3.19
CA GLU A 642 24.81 -14.07 3.66
C GLU A 642 25.15 -15.56 3.81
N SER A 643 24.33 -16.32 4.52
CA SER A 643 24.53 -17.74 4.74
C SER A 643 24.45 -18.55 3.45
N GLY A 644 23.57 -18.15 2.51
CA GLY A 644 23.51 -18.72 1.16
C GLY A 644 24.77 -18.44 0.34
N SER A 645 25.44 -17.33 0.59
CA SER A 645 26.72 -16.95 -0.05
C SER A 645 27.93 -17.71 0.50
N MET A 646 27.78 -18.47 1.59
CA MET A 646 28.87 -19.12 2.27
C MET A 646 29.79 -19.97 1.37
N PRO A 647 29.31 -20.73 0.37
CA PRO A 647 30.17 -21.56 -0.46
C PRO A 647 31.35 -20.82 -1.07
N PHE A 648 31.16 -19.58 -1.49
CA PHE A 648 32.20 -18.75 -2.07
C PHE A 648 32.74 -17.68 -1.12
N ALA A 649 31.87 -17.08 -0.29
CA ALA A 649 32.23 -15.98 0.61
C ALA A 649 33.24 -16.39 1.69
N GLN A 650 33.19 -17.66 2.17
CA GLN A 650 34.19 -18.19 3.09
C GLN A 650 35.63 -18.19 2.55
N LEU A 651 35.81 -18.10 1.26
CA LEU A 651 37.11 -18.04 0.59
C LEU A 651 37.44 -16.63 0.10
N HIS A 652 36.62 -15.63 0.36
CA HIS A 652 36.72 -14.28 -0.16
C HIS A 652 36.73 -14.23 -1.70
N TYR A 653 36.00 -15.15 -2.33
CA TYR A 653 35.86 -15.17 -3.79
C TYR A 653 34.93 -13.98 -4.22
N PRO A 654 35.21 -13.29 -5.33
CA PRO A 654 36.25 -13.55 -6.32
C PRO A 654 37.58 -12.81 -6.05
N PHE A 655 37.71 -12.09 -4.95
CA PHE A 655 38.85 -11.25 -4.64
C PHE A 655 40.10 -12.07 -4.31
N ASP A 656 39.90 -13.17 -3.55
CA ASP A 656 40.94 -14.12 -3.18
C ASP A 656 40.52 -15.55 -3.48
N ASN A 657 41.50 -16.48 -3.45
CA ASN A 657 41.29 -17.94 -3.52
C ASN A 657 40.46 -18.44 -4.73
N LYS A 658 40.41 -17.70 -5.82
CA LYS A 658 39.61 -18.01 -7.01
C LYS A 658 39.83 -19.44 -7.52
N GLU A 659 41.08 -19.82 -7.77
CA GLU A 659 41.40 -21.17 -8.26
C GLU A 659 40.95 -22.25 -7.26
N LYS A 660 41.11 -22.01 -5.99
CA LYS A 660 40.68 -22.95 -4.93
C LYS A 660 39.18 -23.15 -4.94
N PHE A 661 38.40 -22.07 -5.12
CA PHE A 661 36.94 -22.16 -5.22
C PHE A 661 36.53 -22.95 -6.47
N GLU A 662 37.02 -22.56 -7.63
CA GLU A 662 36.67 -23.17 -8.93
C GLU A 662 37.01 -24.67 -9.02
N GLN A 663 38.02 -25.12 -8.30
CA GLN A 663 38.40 -26.54 -8.23
C GLN A 663 37.55 -27.37 -7.28
N ASN A 664 36.90 -26.76 -6.30
CA ASN A 664 36.18 -27.45 -5.19
C ASN A 664 34.68 -27.21 -5.19
N TYR A 665 34.17 -26.41 -6.12
CA TYR A 665 32.74 -26.14 -6.25
C TYR A 665 32.20 -26.84 -7.53
N PRO A 666 31.01 -27.46 -7.45
CA PRO A 666 30.14 -27.65 -6.29
C PRO A 666 30.68 -28.71 -5.31
N ALA A 667 30.17 -28.69 -4.07
CA ALA A 667 30.53 -29.59 -3.02
C ALA A 667 30.07 -31.03 -3.31
N ASP A 668 30.95 -32.04 -3.04
CA ASP A 668 30.63 -33.47 -3.22
C ASP A 668 29.59 -34.00 -2.22
N PHE A 669 29.49 -33.38 -1.05
CA PHE A 669 28.63 -33.86 0.05
C PHE A 669 28.25 -32.73 1.00
N ILE A 670 26.94 -32.60 1.25
CA ILE A 670 26.37 -31.67 2.22
C ILE A 670 25.46 -32.45 3.18
N VAL A 671 25.50 -32.14 4.47
CA VAL A 671 24.62 -32.72 5.46
C VAL A 671 24.15 -31.70 6.47
N GLU A 672 22.83 -31.62 6.61
CA GLU A 672 22.16 -30.72 7.54
C GLU A 672 20.94 -31.38 8.20
N TYR A 673 20.42 -30.74 9.22
CA TYR A 673 19.16 -31.12 9.85
C TYR A 673 17.99 -30.93 8.89
N VAL A 674 17.00 -31.80 8.95
CA VAL A 674 15.89 -31.86 8.00
C VAL A 674 15.13 -30.52 7.83
N ALA A 675 15.10 -29.67 8.86
CA ALA A 675 14.47 -28.35 8.76
C ALA A 675 15.15 -27.44 7.72
N GLN A 676 16.46 -27.69 7.42
CA GLN A 676 17.21 -26.90 6.45
C GLN A 676 16.72 -27.07 5.00
N VAL A 677 15.87 -28.05 4.73
CA VAL A 677 15.16 -28.17 3.44
C VAL A 677 14.30 -26.94 3.13
N ARG A 678 13.86 -26.22 4.17
CA ARG A 678 13.09 -24.97 4.07
C ARG A 678 13.85 -23.74 4.56
N ALA A 679 15.13 -23.92 4.87
CA ALA A 679 16.02 -22.86 5.31
C ALA A 679 17.28 -22.86 4.43
N TRP A 680 18.48 -23.17 4.95
CA TRP A 680 19.73 -22.99 4.21
C TRP A 680 19.80 -23.67 2.85
N PHE A 681 19.22 -24.86 2.66
CA PHE A 681 19.17 -25.51 1.33
C PHE A 681 18.24 -24.80 0.34
N TYR A 682 17.25 -24.07 0.86
CA TYR A 682 16.27 -23.33 0.05
C TYR A 682 16.85 -22.00 -0.43
N TYR A 683 17.58 -21.30 0.44
CA TYR A 683 18.23 -20.03 0.14
C TYR A 683 19.59 -20.22 -0.55
#